data_0149a8bbb73e7fb620a90d2e0a053564
#
_entry.id   0149a8bbb73e7fb620a90d2e0a053564
#
_cell.length_a   1.000
_cell.length_b   1.000
_cell.length_c   1.000
_cell.angle_alpha   90.00
_cell.angle_beta   90.00
_cell.angle_gamma   90.00
#
_symmetry.space_group_name_H-M   'P 1'
#
loop_
_entity.id
_entity.type
_entity.pdbx_description
1 polymer ?
#
loop_
_entity_poly.entity_id
_entity_poly.type
_entity_poly.pdbx_seq_one_letter_code
_entity_poly.pdbx_strand_id
1 'polypeptide(L)'
;MKFTIKHESRGRMRVHMEQYRMTYEQADTLLYVIHNHRNVTFVKVYDRTADAVIEYVGDREQIIELLRHFHYESANVPQTVIKTSGRELNNSYQEKLIGSVVWHYSKKLLLPLPIRIALTIGRSVKYIGIGLKCLLQRKIEVPVLDATAITVSLITKDFSTASSIMFLLGIGELLEEWTHKKSVDDLARSMSLNVSKVWLRTPENQEILVESSKIEKGDKVVVHMGNVIPFDGEILDGDAMVNQASLTGESVPVQRTVGNTVFAGTVVEEGEITIRVKEVEGNNRFDQIVTMIEESEKLKSELEGKAEHYADKLVPWTLGATGLTYLLTRNVTKAMSILMVDFCCALKLAMPISVLSAIREASLYNVTVKGGKFLEAVAEADTIVFDKTGTLTKAHPTVVDVVNFNDEYSSDDMLRVAACLEEHFPHSMAKAVVDAASKKGLSHEEMHTKVEYIVAHGIATSINGKRTVIGSYHFVFEDEKCVVPAGKEPLFESLPLYYSHLYLAIEGKLSAVICIEDPLRDEAAAVVTSLKKAGISKVVMMTGDSERTASVIAKKVGVDEYYAEVLPEDKAAFVEREKAKGRKVIMIGDGINDSPALSAANVGIAISDGAEIAREIADITVGSDDLYQIVTLKYISNALMKRIKSNYRKIVGFNSGLIALGVAGVLPPTTTALLHNGSTILISVNSMKNLLE
;
A
#
# COMPACT_ATOMS: atom_id res chain seq x y z
N MET A 1 27.94 7.70 -26.60
CA MET A 1 27.45 9.01 -27.08
C MET A 1 28.52 10.09 -26.89
N LYS A 2 28.55 11.17 -27.68
CA LYS A 2 29.51 12.28 -27.48
C LYS A 2 28.97 13.23 -26.41
N PHE A 3 29.84 13.68 -25.51
CA PHE A 3 29.54 14.64 -24.45
C PHE A 3 30.76 15.51 -24.13
N THR A 4 30.53 16.64 -23.50
CA THR A 4 31.56 17.54 -22.99
C THR A 4 31.35 17.85 -21.51
N ILE A 5 32.43 17.93 -20.74
CA ILE A 5 32.37 18.29 -19.32
C ILE A 5 32.43 19.82 -19.25
N LYS A 6 31.31 20.46 -18.86
CA LYS A 6 31.20 21.91 -18.71
C LYS A 6 31.83 22.44 -17.44
N HIS A 7 31.67 21.67 -16.35
CA HIS A 7 32.19 22.04 -15.03
C HIS A 7 32.43 20.78 -14.21
N GLU A 8 33.49 20.77 -13.44
CA GLU A 8 33.83 19.66 -12.56
C GLU A 8 34.40 20.19 -11.22
N SER A 9 33.99 19.53 -10.13
CA SER A 9 34.53 19.70 -8.78
C SER A 9 34.63 18.33 -8.11
N ARG A 10 35.29 18.22 -6.97
CA ARG A 10 35.47 16.93 -6.29
C ARG A 10 34.12 16.27 -5.99
N GLY A 11 33.89 15.11 -6.61
CA GLY A 11 32.65 14.33 -6.43
C GLY A 11 31.41 14.86 -7.17
N ARG A 12 31.59 15.89 -8.05
CA ARG A 12 30.46 16.46 -8.82
C ARG A 12 30.92 16.92 -10.19
N MET A 13 30.19 16.53 -11.23
CA MET A 13 30.42 16.98 -12.60
C MET A 13 29.15 17.45 -13.27
N ARG A 14 29.28 18.43 -14.19
CA ARG A 14 28.25 18.85 -15.11
C ARG A 14 28.69 18.51 -16.52
N VAL A 15 27.94 17.63 -17.16
CA VAL A 15 28.20 17.18 -18.51
C VAL A 15 27.13 17.72 -19.47
N HIS A 16 27.54 18.05 -20.67
CA HIS A 16 26.66 18.47 -21.77
C HIS A 16 26.68 17.37 -22.85
N MET A 17 25.51 16.82 -23.15
CA MET A 17 25.35 15.88 -24.24
C MET A 17 25.35 16.69 -25.56
N GLU A 18 26.14 16.24 -26.56
CA GLU A 18 26.27 16.99 -27.84
C GLU A 18 24.99 16.99 -28.66
N GLN A 19 23.98 17.69 -28.15
CA GLN A 19 22.69 17.94 -28.83
C GLN A 19 22.08 19.23 -28.28
N TYR A 20 21.28 19.90 -29.10
CA TYR A 20 20.70 21.20 -28.76
C TYR A 20 19.69 21.12 -27.63
N ARG A 21 18.87 20.08 -27.64
CA ARG A 21 17.81 19.80 -26.62
C ARG A 21 17.56 18.31 -26.58
N MET A 22 17.21 17.79 -25.42
CA MET A 22 16.70 16.42 -25.21
C MET A 22 15.18 16.39 -25.33
N THR A 23 14.62 15.30 -25.86
CA THR A 23 13.22 14.98 -25.62
C THR A 23 13.04 14.59 -24.14
N TYR A 24 11.81 14.60 -23.64
CA TYR A 24 11.55 14.17 -22.25
C TYR A 24 11.98 12.71 -22.05
N GLU A 25 11.66 11.85 -23.00
CA GLU A 25 12.07 10.45 -23.02
C GLU A 25 13.60 10.28 -22.97
N GLN A 26 14.33 11.02 -23.79
CA GLN A 26 15.80 11.02 -23.76
C GLN A 26 16.36 11.48 -22.41
N ALA A 27 15.79 12.54 -21.85
CA ALA A 27 16.24 13.06 -20.55
C ALA A 27 15.98 12.08 -19.41
N ASP A 28 14.87 11.35 -19.46
CA ASP A 28 14.50 10.37 -18.45
C ASP A 28 15.26 9.06 -18.60
N THR A 29 15.56 8.65 -19.85
CA THR A 29 16.46 7.52 -20.13
C THR A 29 17.86 7.80 -19.58
N LEU A 30 18.40 8.97 -19.84
CA LEU A 30 19.72 9.38 -19.33
C LEU A 30 19.72 9.44 -17.79
N LEU A 31 18.67 10.03 -17.20
CA LEU A 31 18.51 10.11 -15.74
C LEU A 31 18.52 8.72 -15.13
N TYR A 32 17.74 7.78 -15.67
CA TYR A 32 17.61 6.42 -15.17
C TYR A 32 18.93 5.65 -15.20
N VAL A 33 19.62 5.69 -16.35
CA VAL A 33 20.89 4.97 -16.52
C VAL A 33 21.96 5.49 -15.57
N ILE A 34 22.06 6.82 -15.38
CA ILE A 34 23.04 7.41 -14.47
C ILE A 34 22.66 7.13 -13.02
N HIS A 35 21.37 7.27 -12.66
CA HIS A 35 20.90 7.08 -11.28
C HIS A 35 21.12 5.65 -10.78
N ASN A 36 20.96 4.66 -11.64
CA ASN A 36 21.13 3.25 -11.29
C ASN A 36 22.61 2.80 -11.18
N HIS A 37 23.55 3.68 -11.45
CA HIS A 37 24.95 3.36 -11.25
C HIS A 37 25.32 3.48 -9.77
N ARG A 38 25.89 2.41 -9.19
CA ARG A 38 26.16 2.26 -7.75
C ARG A 38 27.00 3.40 -7.12
N ASN A 39 27.77 4.11 -7.91
CA ASN A 39 28.67 5.19 -7.44
C ASN A 39 28.01 6.58 -7.54
N VAL A 40 26.78 6.69 -8.06
CA VAL A 40 26.07 7.97 -8.19
C VAL A 40 25.17 8.18 -6.98
N THR A 41 25.35 9.30 -6.29
CA THR A 41 24.54 9.70 -5.13
C THR A 41 23.43 10.66 -5.52
N PHE A 42 23.63 11.45 -6.56
CA PHE A 42 22.61 12.37 -7.06
C PHE A 42 22.80 12.62 -8.55
N VAL A 43 21.70 12.70 -9.30
CA VAL A 43 21.70 13.09 -10.70
C VAL A 43 20.53 14.00 -11.04
N LYS A 44 20.77 15.04 -11.84
CA LYS A 44 19.73 15.92 -12.35
C LYS A 44 19.98 16.23 -13.82
N VAL A 45 19.03 15.87 -14.67
CA VAL A 45 19.12 16.08 -16.12
C VAL A 45 18.24 17.27 -16.53
N TYR A 46 18.81 18.19 -17.32
CA TYR A 46 18.15 19.38 -17.85
C TYR A 46 17.89 19.19 -19.35
N ASP A 47 16.66 18.86 -19.71
CA ASP A 47 16.22 18.58 -21.08
C ASP A 47 16.44 19.75 -22.03
N ARG A 48 16.19 21.00 -21.59
CA ARG A 48 16.31 22.21 -22.43
C ARG A 48 17.73 22.56 -22.80
N THR A 49 18.71 22.24 -21.98
CA THR A 49 20.12 22.57 -22.19
C THR A 49 20.97 21.35 -22.51
N ALA A 50 20.36 20.18 -22.56
CA ALA A 50 21.00 18.87 -22.71
C ALA A 50 22.16 18.64 -21.72
N ASP A 51 22.05 19.16 -20.51
CA ASP A 51 23.05 19.03 -19.48
C ASP A 51 22.60 18.00 -18.42
N ALA A 52 23.56 17.27 -17.82
CA ALA A 52 23.35 16.47 -16.63
C ALA A 52 24.33 16.90 -15.53
N VAL A 53 23.82 17.06 -14.33
CA VAL A 53 24.62 17.27 -13.11
C VAL A 53 24.63 15.95 -12.34
N ILE A 54 25.82 15.43 -12.07
CA ILE A 54 26.04 14.11 -11.48
C ILE A 54 26.91 14.32 -10.22
N GLU A 55 26.43 13.84 -9.09
CA GLU A 55 27.23 13.74 -7.86
C GLU A 55 27.55 12.26 -7.62
N TYR A 56 28.80 11.95 -7.33
CA TYR A 56 29.30 10.59 -7.25
C TYR A 56 30.34 10.40 -6.16
N VAL A 57 30.48 9.16 -5.69
CA VAL A 57 31.48 8.74 -4.72
C VAL A 57 32.36 7.66 -5.35
N GLY A 58 33.68 7.78 -5.23
CA GLY A 58 34.62 6.82 -5.81
C GLY A 58 35.28 7.32 -7.11
N ASP A 59 35.51 6.38 -8.04
CA ASP A 59 36.33 6.65 -9.22
C ASP A 59 35.55 7.39 -10.32
N ARG A 60 36.10 8.55 -10.70
CA ARG A 60 35.62 9.43 -11.78
C ARG A 60 35.54 8.71 -13.15
N GLU A 61 36.52 7.89 -13.46
CA GLU A 61 36.60 7.24 -14.78
C GLU A 61 35.44 6.28 -15.04
N GLN A 62 34.88 5.68 -14.00
CA GLN A 62 33.71 4.78 -14.13
C GLN A 62 32.46 5.57 -14.61
N ILE A 63 32.29 6.82 -14.15
CA ILE A 63 31.18 7.66 -14.63
C ILE A 63 31.42 8.11 -16.09
N ILE A 64 32.66 8.40 -16.43
CA ILE A 64 33.02 8.78 -17.81
C ILE A 64 32.82 7.61 -18.76
N GLU A 65 33.19 6.39 -18.34
CA GLU A 65 33.00 5.18 -19.11
C GLU A 65 31.53 4.85 -19.30
N LEU A 66 30.69 4.98 -18.25
CA LEU A 66 29.25 4.87 -18.35
C LEU A 66 28.69 5.82 -19.43
N LEU A 67 29.10 7.10 -19.40
CA LEU A 67 28.63 8.10 -20.37
C LEU A 67 29.13 7.85 -21.78
N ARG A 68 30.35 7.32 -21.98
CA ARG A 68 30.89 6.96 -23.30
C ARG A 68 30.13 5.84 -23.98
N HIS A 69 29.74 4.82 -23.20
CA HIS A 69 28.99 3.66 -23.68
C HIS A 69 27.48 3.88 -23.75
N PHE A 70 26.99 5.00 -23.19
CA PHE A 70 25.57 5.34 -23.23
C PHE A 70 25.07 5.66 -24.63
N HIS A 71 23.95 5.02 -25.02
CA HIS A 71 23.18 5.32 -26.25
C HIS A 71 21.69 5.21 -25.90
N TYR A 72 20.88 6.16 -26.36
CA TYR A 72 19.43 6.18 -26.05
C TYR A 72 18.68 4.94 -26.56
N GLU A 73 19.04 4.43 -27.74
CA GLU A 73 18.36 3.30 -28.39
C GLU A 73 18.74 1.93 -27.79
N SER A 74 19.91 1.82 -27.17
CA SER A 74 20.41 0.57 -26.59
C SER A 74 20.25 0.52 -25.07
N ALA A 75 19.78 1.60 -24.46
CA ALA A 75 19.53 1.65 -23.02
C ALA A 75 18.25 0.85 -22.69
N ASN A 76 18.42 -0.26 -21.99
CA ASN A 76 17.29 -1.06 -21.53
C ASN A 76 16.61 -0.36 -20.34
N VAL A 77 15.75 0.62 -20.65
CA VAL A 77 14.98 1.39 -19.66
C VAL A 77 13.52 0.93 -19.74
N PRO A 78 12.93 0.51 -18.62
CA PRO A 78 11.51 0.15 -18.60
C PRO A 78 10.66 1.31 -19.14
N GLN A 79 9.75 1.02 -20.04
CA GLN A 79 8.84 2.04 -20.61
C GLN A 79 8.00 2.74 -19.54
N THR A 80 7.74 2.06 -18.43
CA THR A 80 7.08 2.62 -17.26
C THR A 80 7.84 3.81 -16.68
N VAL A 81 9.17 3.77 -16.60
CA VAL A 81 10.01 4.87 -16.08
C VAL A 81 9.90 6.11 -16.97
N ILE A 82 9.85 5.91 -18.28
CA ILE A 82 9.74 6.99 -19.26
C ILE A 82 8.37 7.65 -19.17
N LYS A 83 7.29 6.85 -19.13
CA LYS A 83 5.91 7.34 -19.06
C LYS A 83 5.58 8.03 -17.74
N THR A 84 6.30 7.70 -16.65
CA THR A 84 6.00 8.17 -15.28
C THR A 84 6.98 9.24 -14.78
N SER A 85 7.76 9.86 -15.63
CA SER A 85 8.81 10.80 -15.21
C SER A 85 8.30 12.05 -14.49
N GLY A 86 7.02 12.39 -14.62
CA GLY A 86 6.41 13.62 -14.08
C GLY A 86 7.00 14.91 -14.67
N ARG A 87 7.98 14.81 -15.57
CA ARG A 87 8.66 15.94 -16.20
C ARG A 87 7.72 16.71 -17.13
N GLU A 88 6.97 16.00 -17.95
CA GLU A 88 5.95 16.57 -18.83
C GLU A 88 4.86 17.27 -18.04
N LEU A 89 4.37 16.62 -16.99
CA LEU A 89 3.39 17.20 -16.08
C LEU A 89 3.90 18.54 -15.51
N ASN A 90 5.09 18.54 -14.88
CA ASN A 90 5.65 19.73 -14.25
C ASN A 90 5.87 20.88 -15.26
N ASN A 91 6.38 20.57 -16.46
CA ASN A 91 6.63 21.58 -17.48
C ASN A 91 5.34 22.16 -18.04
N SER A 92 4.29 21.35 -18.30
CA SER A 92 3.01 21.83 -18.79
C SER A 92 2.34 22.79 -17.81
N TYR A 93 2.38 22.48 -16.51
CA TYR A 93 1.83 23.38 -15.49
C TYR A 93 2.67 24.64 -15.27
N GLN A 94 4.00 24.56 -15.36
CA GLN A 94 4.87 25.75 -15.33
C GLN A 94 4.57 26.68 -16.51
N GLU A 95 4.40 26.15 -17.72
CA GLU A 95 4.05 26.95 -18.88
C GLU A 95 2.67 27.62 -18.74
N LYS A 96 1.66 26.90 -18.26
CA LYS A 96 0.34 27.45 -17.95
C LYS A 96 0.40 28.56 -16.90
N LEU A 97 1.19 28.35 -15.82
CA LEU A 97 1.38 29.32 -14.76
C LEU A 97 2.05 30.59 -15.28
N ILE A 98 3.19 30.44 -15.95
CA ILE A 98 3.94 31.56 -16.52
C ILE A 98 3.07 32.29 -17.56
N GLY A 99 2.38 31.56 -18.43
CA GLY A 99 1.45 32.12 -19.41
C GLY A 99 0.32 32.92 -18.76
N SER A 100 -0.27 32.42 -17.68
CA SER A 100 -1.33 33.12 -16.92
C SER A 100 -0.80 34.42 -16.28
N VAL A 101 0.39 34.38 -15.68
CA VAL A 101 1.02 35.57 -15.07
C VAL A 101 1.38 36.59 -16.15
N VAL A 102 2.08 36.17 -17.18
CA VAL A 102 2.47 37.05 -18.31
C VAL A 102 1.23 37.68 -18.95
N TRP A 103 0.18 36.91 -19.21
CA TRP A 103 -1.08 37.40 -19.76
C TRP A 103 -1.77 38.42 -18.85
N HIS A 104 -1.79 38.18 -17.53
CA HIS A 104 -2.41 39.11 -16.57
C HIS A 104 -1.73 40.48 -16.58
N TYR A 105 -0.39 40.53 -16.55
CA TYR A 105 0.35 41.78 -16.56
C TYR A 105 0.42 42.44 -17.93
N SER A 106 0.54 41.66 -19.01
CA SER A 106 0.51 42.18 -20.39
C SER A 106 -0.80 42.86 -20.73
N LYS A 107 -1.95 42.28 -20.30
CA LYS A 107 -3.27 42.94 -20.44
C LYS A 107 -3.28 44.30 -19.76
N LYS A 108 -2.73 44.39 -18.53
CA LYS A 108 -2.74 45.62 -17.76
C LYS A 108 -1.87 46.70 -18.39
N LEU A 109 -0.79 46.31 -19.08
CA LEU A 109 0.18 47.22 -19.72
C LEU A 109 -0.25 47.65 -21.13
N LEU A 110 -0.74 46.66 -21.95
CA LEU A 110 -0.89 46.86 -23.37
C LEU A 110 -2.34 47.18 -23.81
N LEU A 111 -3.36 46.79 -23.02
CA LEU A 111 -4.75 46.95 -23.45
C LEU A 111 -5.39 48.22 -22.90
N PRO A 112 -6.13 48.99 -23.76
CA PRO A 112 -6.96 50.13 -23.36
C PRO A 112 -7.98 49.73 -22.26
N LEU A 113 -8.33 50.71 -21.42
CA LEU A 113 -9.26 50.49 -20.29
C LEU A 113 -10.61 49.87 -20.69
N PRO A 114 -11.30 50.31 -21.77
CA PRO A 114 -12.57 49.70 -22.16
C PRO A 114 -12.48 48.21 -22.48
N ILE A 115 -11.38 47.80 -23.19
CA ILE A 115 -11.18 46.40 -23.52
C ILE A 115 -10.91 45.57 -22.28
N ARG A 116 -10.13 46.07 -21.32
CA ARG A 116 -9.89 45.40 -20.04
C ARG A 116 -11.19 45.20 -19.25
N ILE A 117 -12.07 46.21 -19.21
CA ILE A 117 -13.37 46.12 -18.56
C ILE A 117 -14.21 45.02 -19.24
N ALA A 118 -14.33 45.05 -20.57
CA ALA A 118 -15.10 44.07 -21.32
C ALA A 118 -14.58 42.61 -21.06
N LEU A 119 -13.27 42.42 -21.08
CA LEU A 119 -12.64 41.10 -20.77
C LEU A 119 -12.90 40.68 -19.31
N THR A 120 -12.89 41.62 -18.36
CA THR A 120 -13.16 41.34 -16.95
C THR A 120 -14.61 40.92 -16.75
N ILE A 121 -15.58 41.63 -17.35
CA ILE A 121 -16.99 41.27 -17.33
C ILE A 121 -17.23 39.91 -18.00
N GLY A 122 -16.64 39.67 -19.19
CA GLY A 122 -16.78 38.40 -19.89
C GLY A 122 -16.29 37.21 -19.05
N ARG A 123 -15.14 37.39 -18.39
CA ARG A 123 -14.55 36.32 -17.54
C ARG A 123 -15.34 36.09 -16.26
N SER A 124 -15.99 37.13 -15.71
CA SER A 124 -16.80 37.05 -14.49
C SER A 124 -18.03 36.15 -14.64
N VAL A 125 -18.56 36.03 -15.85
CA VAL A 125 -19.74 35.19 -16.15
C VAL A 125 -19.51 33.73 -15.73
N LYS A 126 -18.28 33.18 -15.95
CA LYS A 126 -17.91 31.81 -15.50
C LYS A 126 -18.13 31.66 -13.99
N TYR A 127 -17.51 32.52 -13.21
CA TYR A 127 -17.52 32.42 -11.74
C TYR A 127 -18.90 32.71 -11.13
N ILE A 128 -19.59 33.73 -11.65
CA ILE A 128 -20.96 34.08 -11.21
C ILE A 128 -21.92 32.93 -11.57
N GLY A 129 -21.76 32.33 -12.76
CA GLY A 129 -22.56 31.18 -13.18
C GLY A 129 -22.39 29.96 -12.31
N ILE A 130 -21.13 29.65 -11.88
CA ILE A 130 -20.86 28.56 -10.95
C ILE A 130 -21.50 28.82 -9.58
N GLY A 131 -21.33 30.00 -9.02
CA GLY A 131 -21.97 30.39 -7.75
C GLY A 131 -23.48 30.33 -7.79
N LEU A 132 -24.11 30.82 -8.89
CA LEU A 132 -25.56 30.77 -9.08
C LEU A 132 -26.08 29.34 -9.20
N LYS A 133 -25.33 28.45 -9.93
CA LYS A 133 -25.66 27.02 -10.03
C LYS A 133 -25.63 26.34 -8.65
N CYS A 134 -24.65 26.68 -7.81
CA CYS A 134 -24.53 26.20 -6.45
C CYS A 134 -25.76 26.63 -5.60
N LEU A 135 -26.18 27.88 -5.69
CA LEU A 135 -27.37 28.37 -5.01
C LEU A 135 -28.67 27.71 -5.50
N LEU A 136 -28.81 27.47 -6.80
CA LEU A 136 -29.94 26.74 -7.37
C LEU A 136 -30.04 25.30 -6.86
N GLN A 137 -28.91 24.70 -6.56
CA GLN A 137 -28.82 23.38 -5.91
C GLN A 137 -29.05 23.42 -4.39
N ARG A 138 -29.41 24.59 -3.84
CA ARG A 138 -29.56 24.83 -2.39
C ARG A 138 -28.33 24.57 -1.56
N LYS A 139 -27.16 24.72 -2.17
CA LYS A 139 -25.85 24.56 -1.51
C LYS A 139 -25.21 25.93 -1.34
N ILE A 140 -24.69 26.21 -0.15
CA ILE A 140 -23.97 27.45 0.15
C ILE A 140 -22.49 27.04 0.44
N GLU A 141 -21.70 26.97 -0.62
CA GLU A 141 -20.31 26.56 -0.63
C GLU A 141 -19.42 27.71 -1.14
N VAL A 142 -18.10 27.50 -1.17
CA VAL A 142 -17.10 28.51 -1.57
C VAL A 142 -17.38 29.22 -2.89
N PRO A 143 -17.86 28.56 -3.97
CA PRO A 143 -18.22 29.29 -5.20
C PRO A 143 -19.22 30.44 -5.04
N VAL A 144 -20.05 30.38 -3.98
CA VAL A 144 -20.98 31.45 -3.66
C VAL A 144 -20.24 32.66 -3.09
N LEU A 145 -19.19 32.44 -2.27
CA LEU A 145 -18.34 33.54 -1.76
C LEU A 145 -17.63 34.25 -2.92
N ASP A 146 -17.01 33.46 -3.81
CA ASP A 146 -16.28 34.01 -4.97
C ASP A 146 -17.16 34.78 -5.89
N ALA A 147 -18.36 34.24 -6.24
CA ALA A 147 -19.35 34.92 -7.06
C ALA A 147 -19.81 36.20 -6.39
N THR A 148 -20.04 36.21 -5.08
CA THR A 148 -20.45 37.39 -4.31
C THR A 148 -19.36 38.45 -4.34
N ALA A 149 -18.10 38.09 -4.10
CA ALA A 149 -16.95 38.99 -4.12
C ALA A 149 -16.78 39.68 -5.49
N ILE A 150 -16.83 38.85 -6.57
CA ILE A 150 -16.73 39.36 -7.95
C ILE A 150 -17.92 40.28 -8.28
N THR A 151 -19.13 39.86 -7.93
CA THR A 151 -20.35 40.66 -8.21
C THR A 151 -20.32 42.00 -7.49
N VAL A 152 -19.95 42.03 -6.21
CA VAL A 152 -19.82 43.30 -5.44
C VAL A 152 -18.74 44.19 -6.06
N SER A 153 -17.60 43.64 -6.46
CA SER A 153 -16.55 44.42 -7.14
C SER A 153 -16.99 45.00 -8.47
N LEU A 154 -17.83 44.32 -9.25
CA LEU A 154 -18.39 44.83 -10.50
C LEU A 154 -19.41 45.93 -10.25
N ILE A 155 -20.31 45.76 -9.26
CA ILE A 155 -21.34 46.78 -8.90
C ILE A 155 -20.66 48.05 -8.39
N THR A 156 -19.60 47.94 -7.60
CA THR A 156 -18.83 49.10 -7.11
C THR A 156 -17.90 49.70 -8.16
N LYS A 157 -17.90 49.15 -9.40
CA LYS A 157 -17.05 49.57 -10.54
C LYS A 157 -15.56 49.41 -10.29
N ASP A 158 -15.18 48.58 -9.33
CA ASP A 158 -13.78 48.21 -9.09
C ASP A 158 -13.37 46.96 -9.94
N PHE A 159 -13.24 47.19 -11.26
CA PHE A 159 -12.86 46.16 -12.22
C PHE A 159 -11.45 45.65 -12.00
N SER A 160 -10.58 46.44 -11.35
CA SER A 160 -9.21 46.05 -11.03
C SER A 160 -9.20 44.94 -9.98
N THR A 161 -9.98 45.14 -8.90
CA THR A 161 -10.14 44.13 -7.84
C THR A 161 -10.81 42.89 -8.39
N ALA A 162 -11.92 43.01 -9.16
CA ALA A 162 -12.55 41.84 -9.79
C ALA A 162 -11.58 41.03 -10.67
N SER A 163 -10.79 41.72 -11.51
CA SER A 163 -9.80 41.05 -12.35
C SER A 163 -8.67 40.34 -11.53
N SER A 164 -8.22 40.96 -10.44
CA SER A 164 -7.19 40.37 -9.56
C SER A 164 -7.72 39.17 -8.79
N ILE A 165 -8.96 39.21 -8.29
CA ILE A 165 -9.61 38.06 -7.66
C ILE A 165 -9.68 36.89 -8.62
N MET A 166 -10.26 37.10 -9.83
CA MET A 166 -10.36 36.03 -10.83
C MET A 166 -8.99 35.50 -11.30
N PHE A 167 -7.96 36.33 -11.28
CA PHE A 167 -6.58 35.88 -11.57
C PHE A 167 -6.05 35.00 -10.44
N LEU A 168 -6.20 35.40 -9.18
CA LEU A 168 -5.75 34.65 -8.02
C LEU A 168 -6.49 33.31 -7.88
N LEU A 169 -7.81 33.29 -8.11
CA LEU A 169 -8.61 32.07 -8.13
C LEU A 169 -8.10 31.12 -9.23
N GLY A 170 -7.87 31.62 -10.46
CA GLY A 170 -7.35 30.78 -11.54
C GLY A 170 -5.93 30.25 -11.30
N ILE A 171 -5.09 31.00 -10.61
CA ILE A 171 -3.78 30.50 -10.16
C ILE A 171 -3.95 29.44 -9.08
N GLY A 172 -4.87 29.65 -8.12
CA GLY A 172 -5.23 28.68 -7.09
C GLY A 172 -5.69 27.36 -7.68
N GLU A 173 -6.71 27.40 -8.57
CA GLU A 173 -7.22 26.22 -9.29
C GLU A 173 -6.10 25.47 -10.02
N LEU A 174 -5.20 26.18 -10.71
CA LEU A 174 -4.09 25.59 -11.47
C LEU A 174 -3.07 24.90 -10.54
N LEU A 175 -2.73 25.52 -9.41
CA LEU A 175 -1.78 24.98 -8.45
C LEU A 175 -2.37 23.79 -7.67
N GLU A 176 -3.67 23.85 -7.38
CA GLU A 176 -4.41 22.73 -6.78
C GLU A 176 -4.38 21.49 -7.70
N GLU A 177 -4.76 21.68 -8.97
CA GLU A 177 -4.74 20.60 -9.96
C GLU A 177 -3.32 20.03 -10.14
N TRP A 178 -2.29 20.89 -10.21
CA TRP A 178 -0.90 20.46 -10.31
C TRP A 178 -0.47 19.64 -9.09
N THR A 179 -0.78 20.14 -7.89
CA THR A 179 -0.36 19.50 -6.63
C THR A 179 -1.01 18.14 -6.48
N HIS A 180 -2.31 18.04 -6.82
CA HIS A 180 -3.05 16.79 -6.81
C HIS A 180 -2.44 15.77 -7.79
N LYS A 181 -2.33 16.15 -9.07
CA LYS A 181 -1.77 15.26 -10.11
C LYS A 181 -0.33 14.84 -9.80
N LYS A 182 0.47 15.75 -9.26
CA LYS A 182 1.84 15.44 -8.85
C LYS A 182 1.88 14.43 -7.72
N SER A 183 1.01 14.57 -6.72
CA SER A 183 0.95 13.63 -5.59
C SER A 183 0.54 12.22 -6.04
N VAL A 184 -0.45 12.12 -6.94
CA VAL A 184 -0.87 10.84 -7.53
C VAL A 184 0.26 10.22 -8.36
N ASP A 185 0.93 11.02 -9.21
CA ASP A 185 2.05 10.56 -10.05
C ASP A 185 3.25 10.10 -9.21
N ASP A 186 3.64 10.86 -8.17
CA ASP A 186 4.72 10.50 -7.25
C ASP A 186 4.40 9.20 -6.50
N LEU A 187 3.15 9.00 -6.07
CA LEU A 187 2.69 7.78 -5.41
C LEU A 187 2.69 6.58 -6.38
N ALA A 188 2.11 6.74 -7.56
CA ALA A 188 2.07 5.69 -8.58
C ALA A 188 3.48 5.24 -8.98
N ARG A 189 4.43 6.18 -9.10
CA ARG A 189 5.84 5.89 -9.34
C ARG A 189 6.48 5.09 -8.23
N SER A 190 6.27 5.48 -6.97
CA SER A 190 6.79 4.77 -5.81
C SER A 190 6.29 3.32 -5.76
N MET A 191 5.02 3.10 -6.07
CA MET A 191 4.42 1.76 -6.07
C MET A 191 4.79 0.91 -7.29
N SER A 192 5.06 1.52 -8.46
CA SER A 192 5.42 0.81 -9.70
C SER A 192 6.83 0.23 -9.70
N LEU A 193 7.70 0.67 -8.79
CA LEU A 193 9.07 0.15 -8.66
C LEU A 193 9.13 -1.24 -8.04
N ASN A 194 8.06 -1.74 -7.42
CA ASN A 194 7.96 -3.10 -6.93
C ASN A 194 7.63 -4.07 -8.08
N VAL A 195 8.63 -4.78 -8.57
CA VAL A 195 8.50 -5.73 -9.70
C VAL A 195 7.83 -7.02 -9.22
N SER A 196 6.69 -7.39 -9.82
CA SER A 196 6.09 -8.72 -9.59
C SER A 196 6.88 -9.78 -10.37
N LYS A 197 7.12 -10.92 -9.72
CA LYS A 197 7.75 -12.09 -10.33
C LYS A 197 6.69 -13.15 -10.59
N VAL A 198 6.87 -13.90 -11.69
CA VAL A 198 5.97 -14.98 -12.08
C VAL A 198 6.78 -16.22 -12.41
N TRP A 199 6.17 -17.41 -12.24
CA TRP A 199 6.80 -18.68 -12.55
C TRP A 199 6.63 -18.98 -14.03
N LEU A 200 7.73 -18.94 -14.78
CA LEU A 200 7.78 -19.31 -16.20
C LEU A 200 8.19 -20.78 -16.30
N ARG A 201 7.41 -21.59 -17.02
CA ARG A 201 7.77 -22.97 -17.35
C ARG A 201 8.58 -22.98 -18.65
N THR A 202 9.84 -23.39 -18.54
CA THR A 202 10.75 -23.46 -19.68
C THR A 202 10.40 -24.63 -20.62
N PRO A 203 10.93 -24.67 -21.86
CA PRO A 203 10.76 -25.82 -22.78
C PRO A 203 11.26 -27.15 -22.16
N GLU A 204 12.22 -27.09 -21.26
CA GLU A 204 12.76 -28.24 -20.52
C GLU A 204 11.90 -28.64 -19.32
N ASN A 205 10.70 -28.05 -19.17
CA ASN A 205 9.74 -28.28 -18.10
C ASN A 205 10.26 -27.90 -16.70
N GLN A 206 11.20 -26.92 -16.62
CA GLN A 206 11.66 -26.34 -15.36
C GLN A 206 10.90 -25.06 -15.06
N GLU A 207 10.64 -24.80 -13.79
CA GLU A 207 10.00 -23.56 -13.32
C GLU A 207 11.07 -22.59 -12.87
N ILE A 208 11.10 -21.41 -13.49
CA ILE A 208 12.01 -20.33 -13.15
C ILE A 208 11.24 -19.09 -12.80
N LEU A 209 11.64 -18.41 -11.71
CA LEU A 209 11.03 -17.17 -11.27
C LEU A 209 11.58 -15.98 -12.08
N VAL A 210 10.77 -15.39 -12.93
CA VAL A 210 11.14 -14.28 -13.79
C VAL A 210 10.29 -13.03 -13.51
N GLU A 211 10.78 -11.86 -13.89
CA GLU A 211 10.00 -10.63 -13.82
C GLU A 211 8.82 -10.69 -14.80
N SER A 212 7.63 -10.30 -14.36
CA SER A 212 6.41 -10.29 -15.19
C SER A 212 6.56 -9.47 -16.47
N SER A 213 7.43 -8.44 -16.47
CA SER A 213 7.76 -7.61 -17.62
C SER A 213 8.50 -8.34 -18.74
N LYS A 214 9.04 -9.53 -18.48
CA LYS A 214 9.79 -10.35 -19.44
C LYS A 214 8.95 -11.44 -20.11
N ILE A 215 7.68 -11.55 -19.71
CA ILE A 215 6.73 -12.53 -20.26
C ILE A 215 6.19 -12.01 -21.60
N GLU A 216 6.20 -12.91 -22.59
CA GLU A 216 5.66 -12.65 -23.92
C GLU A 216 4.39 -13.48 -24.20
N LYS A 217 3.64 -13.06 -25.21
CA LYS A 217 2.47 -13.80 -25.67
C LYS A 217 2.87 -15.20 -26.13
N GLY A 218 2.19 -16.21 -25.56
CA GLY A 218 2.46 -17.63 -25.85
C GLY A 218 3.32 -18.32 -24.80
N ASP A 219 3.93 -17.57 -23.87
CA ASP A 219 4.67 -18.15 -22.75
C ASP A 219 3.78 -18.99 -21.82
N LYS A 220 4.36 -19.97 -21.17
CA LYS A 220 3.70 -20.83 -20.20
C LYS A 220 4.01 -20.37 -18.79
N VAL A 221 3.00 -19.86 -18.11
CA VAL A 221 3.11 -19.37 -16.73
C VAL A 221 2.41 -20.35 -15.80
N VAL A 222 3.11 -20.76 -14.73
CA VAL A 222 2.55 -21.61 -13.68
C VAL A 222 1.99 -20.72 -12.58
N VAL A 223 0.76 -21.01 -12.17
CA VAL A 223 0.07 -20.31 -11.09
C VAL A 223 -0.28 -21.32 -10.01
N HIS A 224 0.43 -21.21 -8.89
CA HIS A 224 0.23 -22.06 -7.73
C HIS A 224 -0.96 -21.61 -6.89
N MET A 225 -1.45 -22.48 -6.03
CA MET A 225 -2.48 -22.17 -5.03
C MET A 225 -2.12 -20.93 -4.22
N GLY A 226 -3.08 -20.06 -4.01
CA GLY A 226 -2.92 -18.79 -3.28
C GLY A 226 -2.42 -17.62 -4.13
N ASN A 227 -2.05 -17.84 -5.40
CA ASN A 227 -1.52 -16.79 -6.27
C ASN A 227 -2.59 -16.19 -7.19
N VAL A 228 -2.43 -14.89 -7.49
CA VAL A 228 -3.22 -14.21 -8.52
C VAL A 228 -2.75 -14.66 -9.90
N ILE A 229 -3.67 -14.89 -10.80
CA ILE A 229 -3.41 -15.15 -12.21
C ILE A 229 -2.86 -13.85 -12.83
N PRO A 230 -1.60 -13.83 -13.30
CA PRO A 230 -0.94 -12.57 -13.68
C PRO A 230 -1.31 -12.08 -15.08
N PHE A 231 -1.81 -12.96 -15.94
CA PHE A 231 -2.14 -12.67 -17.35
C PHE A 231 -3.39 -13.40 -17.78
N ASP A 232 -4.13 -12.82 -18.72
CA ASP A 232 -5.21 -13.54 -19.41
C ASP A 232 -4.63 -14.70 -20.21
N GLY A 233 -5.19 -15.88 -20.01
CA GLY A 233 -4.62 -17.08 -20.61
C GLY A 233 -5.61 -18.22 -20.73
N GLU A 234 -5.13 -19.31 -21.35
CA GLU A 234 -5.84 -20.58 -21.47
C GLU A 234 -5.08 -21.64 -20.67
N ILE A 235 -5.79 -22.41 -19.88
CA ILE A 235 -5.20 -23.49 -19.09
C ILE A 235 -4.71 -24.59 -20.01
N LEU A 236 -3.41 -24.90 -19.93
CA LEU A 236 -2.78 -25.98 -20.68
C LEU A 236 -2.69 -27.26 -19.86
N ASP A 237 -2.53 -27.13 -18.55
CA ASP A 237 -2.28 -28.23 -17.63
C ASP A 237 -2.79 -27.87 -16.23
N GLY A 238 -3.26 -28.88 -15.49
CA GLY A 238 -3.81 -28.70 -14.14
C GLY A 238 -5.29 -28.34 -14.10
N ASP A 239 -5.83 -28.33 -12.88
CA ASP A 239 -7.17 -27.89 -12.54
C ASP A 239 -7.17 -27.10 -11.24
N ALA A 240 -8.04 -26.11 -11.13
CA ALA A 240 -8.07 -25.23 -9.97
C ALA A 240 -9.49 -24.69 -9.69
N MET A 241 -9.73 -24.39 -8.42
CA MET A 241 -10.82 -23.52 -8.00
C MET A 241 -10.33 -22.06 -8.06
N VAL A 242 -10.96 -21.28 -8.94
CA VAL A 242 -10.55 -19.89 -9.20
C VAL A 242 -11.61 -18.94 -8.66
N ASN A 243 -11.22 -18.07 -7.73
CA ASN A 243 -12.04 -16.99 -7.23
C ASN A 243 -12.01 -15.83 -8.23
N GLN A 244 -13.19 -15.44 -8.69
CA GLN A 244 -13.41 -14.39 -9.67
C GLN A 244 -14.14 -13.17 -9.07
N ALA A 245 -14.21 -13.06 -7.76
CA ALA A 245 -14.91 -11.99 -7.04
C ALA A 245 -14.46 -10.59 -7.48
N SER A 246 -13.18 -10.42 -7.82
CA SER A 246 -12.61 -9.19 -8.35
C SER A 246 -13.21 -8.73 -9.68
N LEU A 247 -13.72 -9.66 -10.49
CA LEU A 247 -14.31 -9.39 -11.80
C LEU A 247 -15.84 -9.43 -11.80
N THR A 248 -16.42 -10.40 -11.09
CA THR A 248 -17.87 -10.69 -11.14
C THR A 248 -18.61 -10.20 -9.90
N GLY A 249 -17.91 -9.92 -8.80
CA GLY A 249 -18.49 -9.62 -7.49
C GLY A 249 -19.05 -10.86 -6.76
N GLU A 250 -18.94 -12.06 -7.33
CA GLU A 250 -19.41 -13.31 -6.73
C GLU A 250 -18.27 -14.00 -5.98
N SER A 251 -18.45 -14.26 -4.69
CA SER A 251 -17.45 -14.85 -3.80
C SER A 251 -17.30 -16.37 -3.92
N VAL A 252 -18.09 -17.04 -4.75
CA VAL A 252 -18.03 -18.50 -4.90
C VAL A 252 -16.98 -18.86 -5.94
N PRO A 253 -15.91 -19.63 -5.58
CA PRO A 253 -14.91 -20.06 -6.54
C PRO A 253 -15.48 -20.94 -7.64
N VAL A 254 -14.98 -20.80 -8.85
CA VAL A 254 -15.42 -21.56 -10.04
C VAL A 254 -14.34 -22.55 -10.45
N GLN A 255 -14.69 -23.81 -10.63
CA GLN A 255 -13.76 -24.80 -11.14
C GLN A 255 -13.33 -24.48 -12.58
N ARG A 256 -12.02 -24.46 -12.81
CA ARG A 256 -11.38 -24.24 -14.11
C ARG A 256 -10.45 -25.41 -14.42
N THR A 257 -10.60 -25.94 -15.63
CA THR A 257 -9.86 -27.12 -16.11
C THR A 257 -9.17 -26.81 -17.43
N VAL A 258 -8.36 -27.74 -17.92
CA VAL A 258 -7.64 -27.62 -19.21
C VAL A 258 -8.60 -27.17 -20.33
N GLY A 259 -8.17 -26.18 -21.11
CA GLY A 259 -8.94 -25.56 -22.19
C GLY A 259 -9.85 -24.40 -21.75
N ASN A 260 -10.06 -24.18 -20.46
CA ASN A 260 -10.79 -23.02 -19.98
C ASN A 260 -9.92 -21.75 -20.06
N THR A 261 -10.57 -20.61 -20.31
CA THR A 261 -9.93 -19.30 -20.20
C THR A 261 -9.97 -18.83 -18.76
N VAL A 262 -8.87 -18.25 -18.31
CA VAL A 262 -8.73 -17.58 -17.02
C VAL A 262 -8.29 -16.13 -17.24
N PHE A 263 -8.63 -15.27 -16.30
CA PHE A 263 -8.47 -13.83 -16.41
C PHE A 263 -7.45 -13.31 -15.37
N ALA A 264 -6.65 -12.35 -15.78
CA ALA A 264 -5.74 -11.65 -14.89
C ALA A 264 -6.49 -10.99 -13.73
N GLY A 265 -5.89 -11.02 -12.52
CA GLY A 265 -6.52 -10.47 -11.32
C GLY A 265 -7.47 -11.41 -10.61
N THR A 266 -7.72 -12.62 -11.12
CA THR A 266 -8.43 -13.69 -10.40
C THR A 266 -7.45 -14.56 -9.63
N VAL A 267 -7.92 -15.29 -8.62
CA VAL A 267 -7.08 -15.99 -7.67
C VAL A 267 -7.30 -17.49 -7.70
N VAL A 268 -6.23 -18.27 -7.68
CA VAL A 268 -6.30 -19.73 -7.52
C VAL A 268 -6.45 -20.06 -6.04
N GLU A 269 -7.63 -20.46 -5.59
CA GLU A 269 -7.89 -20.84 -4.20
C GLU A 269 -7.42 -22.25 -3.87
N GLU A 270 -7.66 -23.20 -4.80
CA GLU A 270 -7.24 -24.60 -4.67
C GLU A 270 -6.69 -25.10 -6.00
N GLY A 271 -5.73 -26.01 -5.97
CA GLY A 271 -5.09 -26.58 -7.14
C GLY A 271 -3.94 -25.76 -7.70
N GLU A 272 -3.49 -26.13 -8.89
CA GLU A 272 -2.40 -25.48 -9.62
C GLU A 272 -2.71 -25.54 -11.11
N ILE A 273 -2.43 -24.47 -11.83
CA ILE A 273 -2.65 -24.40 -13.28
C ILE A 273 -1.42 -23.86 -14.02
N THR A 274 -1.18 -24.39 -15.20
CA THR A 274 -0.28 -23.79 -16.19
C THR A 274 -1.08 -23.13 -17.27
N ILE A 275 -0.91 -21.82 -17.43
CA ILE A 275 -1.62 -21.03 -18.44
C ILE A 275 -0.70 -20.69 -19.60
N ARG A 276 -1.27 -20.66 -20.81
CA ARG A 276 -0.64 -20.02 -21.97
C ARG A 276 -1.11 -18.59 -22.06
N VAL A 277 -0.19 -17.65 -22.00
CA VAL A 277 -0.49 -16.21 -22.06
C VAL A 277 -1.09 -15.84 -23.41
N LYS A 278 -2.33 -15.35 -23.43
CA LYS A 278 -3.05 -14.93 -24.66
C LYS A 278 -2.78 -13.47 -24.98
N GLU A 279 -2.76 -12.61 -23.98
CA GLU A 279 -2.52 -11.18 -24.13
C GLU A 279 -1.59 -10.68 -23.04
N VAL A 280 -0.60 -9.90 -23.42
CA VAL A 280 0.28 -9.16 -22.51
C VAL A 280 -0.16 -7.68 -22.50
N GLU A 281 -1.12 -7.32 -23.36
CA GLU A 281 -1.64 -5.95 -23.52
C GLU A 281 -2.67 -5.60 -22.43
N GLY A 282 -2.47 -4.43 -21.84
CA GLY A 282 -3.51 -3.67 -21.14
C GLY A 282 -3.37 -3.56 -19.64
N ASN A 283 -2.56 -4.35 -18.97
CA ASN A 283 -2.29 -4.14 -17.56
C ASN A 283 -0.95 -3.41 -17.35
N ASN A 284 -0.90 -2.16 -17.79
CA ASN A 284 0.12 -1.27 -17.28
C ASN A 284 -0.11 -1.19 -15.78
N ARG A 285 0.74 -1.86 -15.01
CA ARG A 285 0.71 -1.85 -13.55
C ARG A 285 0.57 -0.42 -13.00
N PHE A 286 1.10 0.55 -13.75
CA PHE A 286 0.94 1.97 -13.47
C PHE A 286 -0.53 2.42 -13.57
N ASP A 287 -1.26 2.03 -14.61
CA ASP A 287 -2.66 2.39 -14.77
C ASP A 287 -3.55 1.73 -13.72
N GLN A 288 -3.25 0.48 -13.34
CA GLN A 288 -3.91 -0.18 -12.21
C GLN A 288 -3.62 0.51 -10.88
N ILE A 289 -2.37 0.92 -10.65
CA ILE A 289 -1.98 1.67 -9.46
C ILE A 289 -2.68 3.04 -9.44
N VAL A 290 -2.75 3.74 -10.57
CA VAL A 290 -3.50 5.01 -10.69
C VAL A 290 -4.97 4.78 -10.37
N THR A 291 -5.59 3.75 -10.94
CA THR A 291 -6.99 3.39 -10.64
C THR A 291 -7.18 3.07 -9.15
N MET A 292 -6.27 2.29 -8.55
CA MET A 292 -6.30 1.98 -7.12
C MET A 292 -6.14 3.24 -6.25
N ILE A 293 -5.31 4.20 -6.67
CA ILE A 293 -5.16 5.48 -5.97
C ILE A 293 -6.44 6.31 -6.08
N GLU A 294 -7.06 6.38 -7.27
CA GLU A 294 -8.33 7.07 -7.48
C GLU A 294 -9.47 6.43 -6.69
N GLU A 295 -9.49 5.11 -6.56
CA GLU A 295 -10.42 4.40 -5.68
C GLU A 295 -10.12 4.63 -4.21
N SER A 296 -8.86 4.67 -3.83
CA SER A 296 -8.40 5.01 -2.47
C SER A 296 -8.86 6.40 -2.05
N GLU A 297 -8.92 7.36 -2.97
CA GLU A 297 -9.46 8.70 -2.71
C GLU A 297 -10.96 8.67 -2.38
N LYS A 298 -11.71 7.70 -2.88
CA LYS A 298 -13.12 7.49 -2.49
C LYS A 298 -13.25 6.99 -1.05
N LEU A 299 -12.21 6.34 -0.52
CA LEU A 299 -12.12 5.84 0.86
C LEU A 299 -11.53 6.91 1.78
N LYS A 300 -12.14 8.12 1.77
CA LYS A 300 -11.72 9.26 2.60
C LYS A 300 -11.69 8.91 4.08
N SER A 301 -10.75 9.51 4.79
CA SER A 301 -10.71 9.41 6.26
C SER A 301 -11.92 10.13 6.88
N GLU A 302 -12.33 9.69 8.06
CA GLU A 302 -13.46 10.33 8.77
C GLU A 302 -13.14 11.77 9.17
N LEU A 303 -11.87 12.02 9.56
CA LEU A 303 -11.40 13.38 9.87
C LEU A 303 -11.38 14.28 8.65
N GLU A 304 -11.00 13.77 7.48
CA GLU A 304 -11.04 14.50 6.21
C GLU A 304 -12.48 14.90 5.85
N GLY A 305 -13.40 13.94 5.88
CA GLY A 305 -14.81 14.18 5.63
C GLY A 305 -15.45 15.16 6.64
N LYS A 306 -15.10 15.04 7.93
CA LYS A 306 -15.55 15.99 8.97
C LYS A 306 -15.00 17.39 8.74
N ALA A 307 -13.71 17.51 8.39
CA ALA A 307 -13.09 18.81 8.16
C ALA A 307 -13.67 19.53 6.94
N GLU A 308 -13.91 18.80 5.83
CA GLU A 308 -14.63 19.34 4.66
C GLU A 308 -16.02 19.83 5.04
N HIS A 309 -16.78 19.03 5.77
CA HIS A 309 -18.13 19.37 6.20
C HIS A 309 -18.18 20.60 7.13
N TYR A 310 -17.22 20.71 8.08
CA TYR A 310 -17.13 21.89 8.95
C TYR A 310 -16.71 23.13 8.17
N ALA A 311 -15.82 22.99 7.19
CA ALA A 311 -15.39 24.08 6.37
C ALA A 311 -16.56 24.67 5.54
N ASP A 312 -17.36 23.80 4.91
CA ASP A 312 -18.54 24.26 4.16
C ASP A 312 -19.60 24.91 5.06
N LYS A 313 -19.77 24.43 6.30
CA LYS A 313 -20.65 25.07 7.30
C LYS A 313 -20.22 26.47 7.72
N LEU A 314 -18.96 26.84 7.53
CA LEU A 314 -18.46 28.17 7.83
C LEU A 314 -18.85 29.21 6.76
N VAL A 315 -19.16 28.77 5.54
CA VAL A 315 -19.50 29.69 4.42
C VAL A 315 -20.71 30.62 4.73
N PRO A 316 -21.85 30.13 5.24
CA PRO A 316 -22.95 31.00 5.64
C PRO A 316 -22.56 32.04 6.72
N TRP A 317 -21.72 31.64 7.67
CA TRP A 317 -21.19 32.51 8.71
C TRP A 317 -20.30 33.61 8.15
N THR A 318 -19.44 33.27 7.18
CA THR A 318 -18.58 34.22 6.47
C THR A 318 -19.43 35.26 5.72
N LEU A 319 -20.48 34.82 5.02
CA LEU A 319 -21.43 35.73 4.37
C LEU A 319 -22.16 36.63 5.39
N GLY A 320 -22.63 36.05 6.50
CA GLY A 320 -23.26 36.78 7.58
C GLY A 320 -22.33 37.83 8.21
N ALA A 321 -21.07 37.43 8.50
CA ALA A 321 -20.05 38.35 9.03
C ALA A 321 -19.71 39.47 8.05
N THR A 322 -19.67 39.18 6.75
CA THR A 322 -19.50 40.20 5.69
C THR A 322 -20.62 41.21 5.69
N GLY A 323 -21.85 40.72 5.70
CA GLY A 323 -23.05 41.59 5.77
C GLY A 323 -23.06 42.45 7.04
N LEU A 324 -22.78 41.86 8.19
CA LEU A 324 -22.71 42.57 9.47
C LEU A 324 -21.61 43.65 9.48
N THR A 325 -20.41 43.28 8.98
CA THR A 325 -19.29 44.24 8.87
C THR A 325 -19.64 45.43 7.98
N TYR A 326 -20.35 45.19 6.86
CA TYR A 326 -20.83 46.27 6.01
C TYR A 326 -21.87 47.15 6.72
N LEU A 327 -22.83 46.57 7.43
CA LEU A 327 -23.83 47.30 8.17
C LEU A 327 -23.23 48.19 9.26
N LEU A 328 -22.24 47.69 9.98
CA LEU A 328 -21.56 48.39 11.08
C LEU A 328 -20.59 49.47 10.59
N THR A 329 -19.81 49.16 9.55
CA THR A 329 -18.72 50.06 9.10
C THR A 329 -19.09 50.93 7.91
N ARG A 330 -20.15 50.56 7.18
CA ARG A 330 -20.56 51.17 5.89
C ARG A 330 -19.41 51.21 4.87
N ASN A 331 -18.45 50.35 5.04
CA ASN A 331 -17.23 50.27 4.21
C ASN A 331 -17.17 48.93 3.45
N VAL A 332 -17.37 49.01 2.12
CA VAL A 332 -17.35 47.83 1.22
C VAL A 332 -16.00 47.15 1.25
N THR A 333 -14.89 47.89 1.30
CA THR A 333 -13.55 47.36 1.29
C THR A 333 -13.29 46.45 2.52
N LYS A 334 -13.73 46.87 3.70
CA LYS A 334 -13.62 46.08 4.94
C LYS A 334 -14.47 44.81 4.87
N ALA A 335 -15.70 44.92 4.35
CA ALA A 335 -16.57 43.76 4.15
C ALA A 335 -15.99 42.77 3.12
N MET A 336 -15.44 43.28 2.02
CA MET A 336 -14.79 42.49 0.99
C MET A 336 -13.58 41.72 1.51
N SER A 337 -12.82 42.24 2.46
CA SER A 337 -11.69 41.57 3.05
C SER A 337 -12.05 40.26 3.75
N ILE A 338 -13.27 40.11 4.26
CA ILE A 338 -13.77 38.87 4.84
C ILE A 338 -14.05 37.84 3.74
N LEU A 339 -14.66 38.26 2.63
CA LEU A 339 -14.95 37.36 1.49
C LEU A 339 -13.70 36.83 0.80
N MET A 340 -12.54 37.49 0.97
CA MET A 340 -11.28 37.07 0.37
C MET A 340 -10.60 35.96 1.13
N VAL A 341 -11.11 35.56 2.29
CA VAL A 341 -10.50 34.52 3.14
C VAL A 341 -11.55 33.44 3.37
N ASP A 342 -11.29 32.28 2.84
CA ASP A 342 -12.08 31.09 3.14
C ASP A 342 -11.23 30.07 3.94
N PHE A 343 -11.92 29.19 4.66
CA PHE A 343 -11.27 28.12 5.42
C PHE A 343 -11.27 26.80 4.65
N CYS A 344 -12.05 26.70 3.59
CA CYS A 344 -12.36 25.50 2.87
C CYS A 344 -11.24 25.07 1.93
N CYS A 345 -10.75 25.98 1.08
CA CYS A 345 -9.79 25.68 0.02
C CYS A 345 -8.51 25.08 0.59
N ALA A 346 -7.97 25.66 1.65
CA ALA A 346 -6.75 25.16 2.28
C ALA A 346 -6.95 23.78 2.94
N LEU A 347 -8.12 23.51 3.53
CA LEU A 347 -8.42 22.23 4.15
C LEU A 347 -8.67 21.14 3.09
N LYS A 348 -9.48 21.42 2.08
CA LYS A 348 -9.81 20.49 0.98
C LYS A 348 -8.57 20.09 0.18
N LEU A 349 -7.54 20.94 0.14
CA LEU A 349 -6.30 20.65 -0.58
C LEU A 349 -5.24 19.99 0.33
N ALA A 350 -4.96 20.54 1.49
CA ALA A 350 -3.84 20.09 2.33
C ALA A 350 -4.06 18.71 2.98
N MET A 351 -5.31 18.31 3.24
CA MET A 351 -5.61 17.02 3.87
C MET A 351 -5.41 15.85 2.94
N PRO A 352 -6.03 15.78 1.74
CA PRO A 352 -5.78 14.70 0.79
C PRO A 352 -4.30 14.57 0.43
N ILE A 353 -3.60 15.69 0.24
CA ILE A 353 -2.15 15.71 -0.03
C ILE A 353 -1.36 15.09 1.13
N SER A 354 -1.73 15.39 2.38
CA SER A 354 -1.08 14.77 3.55
C SER A 354 -1.29 13.26 3.58
N VAL A 355 -2.49 12.79 3.25
CA VAL A 355 -2.83 11.36 3.17
C VAL A 355 -2.06 10.68 2.05
N LEU A 356 -2.05 11.24 0.84
CA LEU A 356 -1.28 10.71 -0.29
C LEU A 356 0.23 10.68 0.01
N SER A 357 0.75 11.70 0.70
CA SER A 357 2.14 11.71 1.15
C SER A 357 2.44 10.59 2.16
N ALA A 358 1.50 10.31 3.08
CA ALA A 358 1.63 9.22 4.03
C ALA A 358 1.59 7.84 3.36
N ILE A 359 0.68 7.62 2.40
CA ILE A 359 0.60 6.39 1.60
C ILE A 359 1.89 6.20 0.80
N ARG A 360 2.40 7.26 0.15
CA ARG A 360 3.68 7.23 -0.56
C ARG A 360 4.84 6.85 0.38
N GLU A 361 4.90 7.46 1.56
CA GLU A 361 5.97 7.17 2.53
C GLU A 361 5.88 5.74 3.05
N ALA A 362 4.68 5.23 3.35
CA ALA A 362 4.47 3.83 3.71
C ALA A 362 4.96 2.88 2.60
N SER A 363 4.71 3.21 1.34
CA SER A 363 5.17 2.44 0.18
C SER A 363 6.71 2.35 0.07
N LEU A 364 7.46 3.38 0.53
CA LEU A 364 8.93 3.33 0.59
C LEU A 364 9.44 2.26 1.58
N TYR A 365 8.62 1.90 2.55
CA TYR A 365 8.89 0.83 3.52
C TYR A 365 8.18 -0.49 3.15
N ASN A 366 7.84 -0.70 1.87
CA ASN A 366 7.12 -1.88 1.37
C ASN A 366 5.77 -2.13 2.06
N VAL A 367 5.09 -1.07 2.49
CA VAL A 367 3.73 -1.12 3.06
C VAL A 367 2.76 -0.50 2.07
N THR A 368 1.83 -1.30 1.56
CA THR A 368 0.77 -0.85 0.66
C THR A 368 -0.51 -0.59 1.43
N VAL A 369 -1.06 0.61 1.33
CA VAL A 369 -2.28 1.04 2.04
C VAL A 369 -3.38 1.33 1.03
N LYS A 370 -4.54 0.71 1.15
CA LYS A 370 -5.67 0.87 0.22
C LYS A 370 -6.46 2.17 0.37
N GLY A 371 -6.23 2.94 1.43
CA GLY A 371 -6.92 4.22 1.60
C GLY A 371 -6.62 4.95 2.89
N GLY A 372 -6.85 6.28 2.89
CA GLY A 372 -6.58 7.16 4.03
C GLY A 372 -7.31 6.79 5.31
N LYS A 373 -8.54 6.25 5.20
CA LYS A 373 -9.32 5.80 6.35
C LYS A 373 -8.59 4.71 7.17
N PHE A 374 -7.76 3.88 6.51
CA PHE A 374 -7.03 2.81 7.19
C PHE A 374 -5.83 3.36 7.97
N LEU A 375 -5.14 4.39 7.46
CA LEU A 375 -4.11 5.09 8.23
C LEU A 375 -4.68 5.77 9.47
N GLU A 376 -5.86 6.38 9.36
CA GLU A 376 -6.57 6.94 10.50
C GLU A 376 -6.92 5.84 11.53
N ALA A 377 -7.49 4.72 11.07
CA ALA A 377 -7.83 3.59 11.94
C ALA A 377 -6.59 2.97 12.59
N VAL A 378 -5.46 2.85 11.88
CA VAL A 378 -4.16 2.43 12.47
C VAL A 378 -3.71 3.42 13.54
N ALA A 379 -3.84 4.74 13.32
CA ALA A 379 -3.47 5.73 14.34
C ALA A 379 -4.34 5.64 15.59
N GLU A 380 -5.65 5.38 15.44
CA GLU A 380 -6.62 5.26 16.53
C GLU A 380 -6.59 3.89 17.23
N ALA A 381 -5.99 2.88 16.61
CA ALA A 381 -5.96 1.53 17.14
C ALA A 381 -5.28 1.45 18.50
N ASP A 382 -5.96 0.77 19.42
CA ASP A 382 -5.52 0.50 20.79
C ASP A 382 -5.23 -0.98 21.04
N THR A 383 -5.73 -1.86 20.19
CA THR A 383 -5.58 -3.31 20.28
C THR A 383 -5.02 -3.89 18.99
N ILE A 384 -4.01 -4.76 19.10
CA ILE A 384 -3.48 -5.54 17.99
C ILE A 384 -3.65 -7.03 18.30
N VAL A 385 -4.15 -7.77 17.32
CA VAL A 385 -4.24 -9.22 17.31
C VAL A 385 -3.29 -9.77 16.27
N PHE A 386 -2.33 -10.58 16.69
CA PHE A 386 -1.43 -11.31 15.82
C PHE A 386 -1.89 -12.75 15.65
N ASP A 387 -1.95 -13.22 14.42
CA ASP A 387 -1.81 -14.65 14.19
C ASP A 387 -0.37 -15.08 14.53
N LYS A 388 -0.17 -16.33 14.94
CA LYS A 388 1.18 -16.83 15.21
C LYS A 388 1.89 -17.22 13.92
N THR A 389 1.28 -18.12 13.16
CA THR A 389 1.93 -18.82 12.04
C THR A 389 2.06 -17.90 10.84
N GLY A 390 3.26 -17.81 10.26
CA GLY A 390 3.50 -16.90 9.13
C GLY A 390 3.55 -15.42 9.46
N THR A 391 3.17 -15.04 10.68
CA THR A 391 3.17 -13.67 11.17
C THR A 391 4.27 -13.44 12.20
N LEU A 392 4.13 -13.99 13.41
CA LEU A 392 5.17 -13.95 14.44
C LEU A 392 6.29 -14.95 14.19
N THR A 393 6.05 -15.96 13.37
CA THR A 393 7.00 -16.97 12.92
C THR A 393 7.41 -16.77 11.46
N LYS A 394 8.48 -17.46 11.04
CA LYS A 394 9.04 -17.34 9.69
C LYS A 394 8.26 -18.14 8.62
N ALA A 395 7.20 -18.89 9.01
CA ALA A 395 6.44 -19.81 8.15
C ALA A 395 7.32 -20.84 7.42
N HIS A 396 8.46 -21.21 8.03
CA HIS A 396 9.36 -22.24 7.53
C HIS A 396 9.54 -23.33 8.61
N PRO A 397 8.47 -24.09 8.89
CA PRO A 397 8.55 -25.17 9.85
C PRO A 397 9.64 -26.18 9.43
N THR A 398 10.37 -26.68 10.40
CA THR A 398 11.44 -27.66 10.19
C THR A 398 11.29 -28.79 11.20
N VAL A 399 11.51 -30.03 10.76
CA VAL A 399 11.58 -31.17 11.67
C VAL A 399 12.88 -31.08 12.45
N VAL A 400 12.78 -31.00 13.77
CA VAL A 400 13.92 -30.90 14.68
C VAL A 400 14.29 -32.27 15.22
N ASP A 401 13.31 -33.11 15.56
CA ASP A 401 13.51 -34.43 16.11
C ASP A 401 12.38 -35.40 15.74
N VAL A 402 12.67 -36.68 15.71
CA VAL A 402 11.69 -37.76 15.52
C VAL A 402 11.84 -38.71 16.67
N VAL A 403 10.97 -38.55 17.69
CA VAL A 403 10.98 -39.41 18.88
C VAL A 403 10.25 -40.70 18.59
N ASN A 404 10.99 -41.80 18.63
CA ASN A 404 10.50 -43.13 18.25
C ASN A 404 9.89 -43.86 19.46
N PHE A 405 8.67 -44.34 19.32
CA PHE A 405 7.92 -45.14 20.28
C PHE A 405 7.81 -46.61 19.85
N ASN A 406 8.28 -46.94 18.62
CA ASN A 406 8.21 -48.28 18.06
C ASN A 406 9.57 -48.96 18.17
N ASP A 407 9.63 -50.18 18.70
CA ASP A 407 10.87 -50.94 18.87
C ASP A 407 11.27 -51.74 17.61
N GLU A 408 10.34 -51.87 16.63
CA GLU A 408 10.56 -52.63 15.39
C GLU A 408 11.17 -51.78 14.26
N TYR A 409 10.98 -50.46 14.29
CA TYR A 409 11.38 -49.53 13.24
C TYR A 409 12.28 -48.43 13.80
N SER A 410 13.16 -47.92 12.94
CA SER A 410 14.01 -46.77 13.32
C SER A 410 13.26 -45.43 13.22
N SER A 411 13.84 -44.37 13.79
CA SER A 411 13.31 -43.01 13.64
C SER A 411 13.30 -42.56 12.15
N ASP A 412 14.25 -43.02 11.36
CA ASP A 412 14.30 -42.72 9.92
C ASP A 412 13.21 -43.48 9.14
N ASP A 413 12.88 -44.72 9.55
CA ASP A 413 11.73 -45.42 8.97
C ASP A 413 10.43 -44.73 9.30
N MET A 414 10.27 -44.22 10.52
CA MET A 414 9.07 -43.47 10.93
C MET A 414 8.98 -42.15 10.17
N LEU A 415 10.07 -41.41 9.98
CA LEU A 415 10.09 -40.19 9.18
C LEU A 415 9.75 -40.48 7.71
N ARG A 416 10.25 -41.58 7.14
CA ARG A 416 9.90 -42.00 5.78
C ARG A 416 8.42 -42.32 5.62
N VAL A 417 7.82 -43.01 6.59
CA VAL A 417 6.38 -43.31 6.62
C VAL A 417 5.58 -42.01 6.71
N ALA A 418 5.96 -41.11 7.61
CA ALA A 418 5.32 -39.85 7.76
C ALA A 418 5.41 -38.98 6.49
N ALA A 419 6.57 -38.93 5.83
CA ALA A 419 6.75 -38.19 4.59
C ALA A 419 5.89 -38.76 3.45
N CYS A 420 5.79 -40.09 3.35
CA CYS A 420 4.93 -40.75 2.37
C CYS A 420 3.44 -40.37 2.55
N LEU A 421 2.98 -40.20 3.78
CA LEU A 421 1.59 -39.79 4.05
C LEU A 421 1.35 -38.31 3.80
N GLU A 422 2.32 -37.48 4.15
CA GLU A 422 2.22 -36.02 4.07
C GLU A 422 2.50 -35.45 2.67
N GLU A 423 3.14 -36.22 1.76
CA GLU A 423 3.55 -35.76 0.42
C GLU A 423 2.37 -35.27 -0.44
N HIS A 424 1.18 -35.86 -0.24
CA HIS A 424 -0.01 -35.51 -1.02
C HIS A 424 -0.76 -34.29 -0.47
N PHE A 425 -0.31 -33.69 0.63
CA PHE A 425 -1.01 -32.58 1.29
C PHE A 425 -0.16 -31.33 1.37
N PRO A 426 -0.50 -30.29 0.62
CA PRO A 426 0.31 -29.08 0.47
C PRO A 426 0.14 -28.10 1.63
N HIS A 427 0.42 -28.51 2.88
CA HIS A 427 0.50 -27.55 3.98
C HIS A 427 1.93 -27.48 4.55
N SER A 428 2.24 -26.38 5.25
CA SER A 428 3.61 -26.07 5.68
C SER A 428 4.27 -27.14 6.55
N MET A 429 3.52 -27.79 7.43
CA MET A 429 4.05 -28.86 8.28
C MET A 429 4.30 -30.14 7.48
N ALA A 430 3.43 -30.50 6.55
CA ALA A 430 3.63 -31.61 5.64
C ALA A 430 4.92 -31.44 4.83
N LYS A 431 5.10 -30.25 4.24
CA LYS A 431 6.31 -29.90 3.51
C LYS A 431 7.58 -30.05 4.38
N ALA A 432 7.52 -29.64 5.64
CA ALA A 432 8.64 -29.78 6.57
C ALA A 432 9.05 -31.25 6.78
N VAL A 433 8.07 -32.16 6.87
CA VAL A 433 8.30 -33.61 7.04
C VAL A 433 8.90 -34.20 5.76
N VAL A 434 8.37 -33.88 4.61
CA VAL A 434 8.86 -34.31 3.29
C VAL A 434 10.28 -33.79 3.05
N ASP A 435 10.55 -32.53 3.29
CA ASP A 435 11.88 -31.92 3.15
C ASP A 435 12.89 -32.53 4.09
N ALA A 436 12.49 -32.87 5.32
CA ALA A 436 13.37 -33.54 6.28
C ALA A 436 13.76 -34.97 5.83
N ALA A 437 12.79 -35.72 5.30
CA ALA A 437 13.06 -37.06 4.74
C ALA A 437 13.98 -36.96 3.50
N SER A 438 13.71 -36.03 2.60
CA SER A 438 14.50 -35.75 1.41
C SER A 438 15.95 -35.38 1.75
N LYS A 439 16.18 -34.48 2.72
CA LYS A 439 17.53 -34.10 3.18
C LYS A 439 18.34 -35.27 3.75
N LYS A 440 17.67 -36.26 4.33
CA LYS A 440 18.29 -37.49 4.81
C LYS A 440 18.45 -38.55 3.71
N GLY A 441 18.00 -38.28 2.49
CA GLY A 441 18.07 -39.24 1.38
C GLY A 441 17.12 -40.43 1.53
N LEU A 442 16.06 -40.27 2.32
CA LEU A 442 15.05 -41.31 2.55
C LEU A 442 14.05 -41.27 1.37
N SER A 443 14.39 -42.00 0.30
CA SER A 443 13.45 -42.22 -0.80
C SER A 443 12.36 -43.20 -0.39
N HIS A 444 11.14 -43.02 -0.86
CA HIS A 444 10.05 -43.97 -0.67
C HIS A 444 9.38 -44.25 -2.02
N GLU A 445 8.91 -45.47 -2.21
CA GLU A 445 7.91 -45.84 -3.18
C GLU A 445 6.54 -45.66 -2.48
N GLU A 446 5.47 -45.34 -3.20
CA GLU A 446 4.12 -45.26 -2.60
C GLU A 446 3.80 -46.53 -1.81
N MET A 447 3.73 -46.44 -0.49
CA MET A 447 3.51 -47.57 0.39
C MET A 447 2.06 -47.70 0.85
N HIS A 448 1.21 -46.75 0.53
CA HIS A 448 -0.14 -46.68 1.05
C HIS A 448 -1.20 -47.05 -0.02
N THR A 449 -2.36 -47.44 0.47
CA THR A 449 -3.60 -47.55 -0.32
C THR A 449 -4.29 -46.16 -0.40
N LYS A 450 -5.57 -46.10 -0.74
CA LYS A 450 -6.31 -44.85 -0.77
C LYS A 450 -6.20 -44.10 0.55
N VAL A 451 -5.77 -42.83 0.48
CA VAL A 451 -5.62 -41.93 1.65
C VAL A 451 -6.97 -41.30 1.96
N GLU A 452 -7.38 -41.31 3.21
CA GLU A 452 -8.55 -40.58 3.72
C GLU A 452 -8.05 -39.35 4.46
N TYR A 453 -8.32 -38.17 3.89
CA TYR A 453 -8.03 -36.90 4.51
C TYR A 453 -9.19 -36.44 5.38
N ILE A 454 -8.92 -36.14 6.65
CA ILE A 454 -9.88 -35.60 7.58
C ILE A 454 -9.52 -34.13 7.82
N VAL A 455 -10.31 -33.23 7.23
CA VAL A 455 -10.04 -31.79 7.21
C VAL A 455 -9.74 -31.25 8.62
N ALA A 456 -8.63 -30.52 8.77
CA ALA A 456 -8.12 -29.89 9.98
C ALA A 456 -7.68 -30.87 11.12
N HIS A 457 -7.73 -32.19 10.92
CA HIS A 457 -7.43 -33.18 11.94
C HIS A 457 -6.23 -34.05 11.64
N GLY A 458 -6.17 -34.68 10.44
CA GLY A 458 -5.06 -35.58 10.08
C GLY A 458 -5.38 -36.49 8.90
N ILE A 459 -4.56 -37.48 8.74
CA ILE A 459 -4.58 -38.44 7.62
C ILE A 459 -4.73 -39.85 8.19
N ALA A 460 -5.64 -40.64 7.62
CA ALA A 460 -5.80 -42.04 7.88
C ALA A 460 -5.63 -42.86 6.60
N THR A 461 -4.86 -43.95 6.66
CA THR A 461 -4.68 -44.87 5.53
C THR A 461 -4.30 -46.27 6.03
N SER A 462 -4.01 -47.18 5.09
CA SER A 462 -3.47 -48.48 5.39
C SER A 462 -2.12 -48.68 4.66
N ILE A 463 -1.06 -48.93 5.43
CA ILE A 463 0.27 -49.22 4.91
C ILE A 463 0.58 -50.72 5.18
N ASN A 464 0.86 -51.46 4.15
CA ASN A 464 1.11 -52.90 4.22
C ASN A 464 0.02 -53.69 4.99
N GLY A 465 -1.25 -53.25 4.81
CA GLY A 465 -2.41 -53.84 5.50
C GLY A 465 -2.61 -53.39 6.94
N LYS A 466 -1.75 -52.54 7.49
CA LYS A 466 -1.85 -52.01 8.85
C LYS A 466 -2.46 -50.60 8.81
N ARG A 467 -3.54 -50.32 9.60
CA ARG A 467 -4.10 -49.00 9.74
C ARG A 467 -3.07 -48.03 10.31
N THR A 468 -2.80 -46.96 9.58
CA THR A 468 -1.81 -45.96 9.95
C THR A 468 -2.48 -44.59 9.91
N VAL A 469 -2.25 -43.82 10.99
CA VAL A 469 -2.80 -42.48 11.12
C VAL A 469 -1.70 -41.51 11.50
N ILE A 470 -1.77 -40.29 10.95
CA ILE A 470 -0.87 -39.19 11.29
C ILE A 470 -1.67 -37.90 11.45
N GLY A 471 -1.40 -37.13 12.48
CA GLY A 471 -2.15 -35.89 12.72
C GLY A 471 -1.92 -35.25 14.10
N SER A 472 -2.87 -34.40 14.49
CA SER A 472 -2.87 -33.70 15.77
C SER A 472 -3.08 -34.65 16.96
N TYR A 473 -2.81 -34.16 18.18
CA TYR A 473 -3.11 -34.91 19.41
C TYR A 473 -4.58 -35.33 19.47
N HIS A 474 -5.48 -34.39 19.23
CA HIS A 474 -6.93 -34.65 19.23
C HIS A 474 -7.28 -35.78 18.26
N PHE A 475 -6.82 -35.71 17.03
CA PHE A 475 -7.11 -36.73 16.02
C PHE A 475 -6.59 -38.13 16.42
N VAL A 476 -5.34 -38.22 16.83
CA VAL A 476 -4.73 -39.54 17.11
C VAL A 476 -5.25 -40.16 18.43
N PHE A 477 -5.43 -39.36 19.49
CA PHE A 477 -5.76 -39.91 20.80
C PHE A 477 -7.25 -39.80 21.15
N GLU A 478 -7.98 -38.80 20.65
CA GLU A 478 -9.38 -38.61 20.98
C GLU A 478 -10.33 -39.18 19.90
N ASP A 479 -10.05 -38.97 18.63
CA ASP A 479 -10.87 -39.49 17.51
C ASP A 479 -10.53 -40.95 17.22
N GLU A 480 -9.27 -41.24 16.92
CA GLU A 480 -8.78 -42.59 16.56
C GLU A 480 -8.45 -43.47 17.78
N LYS A 481 -8.53 -42.91 19.01
CA LYS A 481 -8.33 -43.62 20.30
C LYS A 481 -7.04 -44.45 20.37
N CYS A 482 -5.99 -43.99 19.71
CA CYS A 482 -4.68 -44.62 19.80
C CYS A 482 -4.10 -44.49 21.23
N VAL A 483 -3.23 -45.39 21.59
CA VAL A 483 -2.61 -45.45 22.96
C VAL A 483 -1.10 -45.34 22.89
N VAL A 484 -0.52 -44.76 23.92
CA VAL A 484 0.93 -44.79 24.11
C VAL A 484 1.36 -46.24 24.47
N PRO A 485 2.40 -46.82 23.86
CA PRO A 485 2.86 -48.15 24.20
C PRO A 485 3.28 -48.26 25.68
N ALA A 486 2.93 -49.38 26.33
CA ALA A 486 3.23 -49.62 27.73
C ALA A 486 4.74 -49.48 28.03
N GLY A 487 5.09 -48.69 29.03
CA GLY A 487 6.47 -48.40 29.43
C GLY A 487 7.13 -47.26 28.69
N LYS A 488 6.43 -46.62 27.70
CA LYS A 488 6.94 -45.44 26.98
C LYS A 488 6.26 -44.13 27.51
N GLU A 489 5.40 -44.17 28.48
CA GLU A 489 4.74 -43.01 29.07
C GLU A 489 5.73 -41.95 29.58
N PRO A 490 6.87 -42.29 30.24
CA PRO A 490 7.82 -41.26 30.65
C PRO A 490 8.52 -40.58 29.45
N LEU A 491 8.70 -41.29 28.35
CA LEU A 491 9.23 -40.70 27.12
C LEU A 491 8.23 -39.71 26.52
N PHE A 492 6.94 -40.07 26.54
CA PHE A 492 5.88 -39.21 26.04
C PHE A 492 5.75 -37.93 26.89
N GLU A 493 5.81 -38.04 28.23
CA GLU A 493 5.78 -36.92 29.14
C GLU A 493 7.00 -35.98 29.02
N SER A 494 8.14 -36.53 28.55
CA SER A 494 9.40 -35.78 28.36
C SER A 494 9.47 -35.01 27.03
N LEU A 495 8.46 -35.09 26.16
CA LEU A 495 8.45 -34.40 24.88
C LEU A 495 8.59 -32.87 25.10
N PRO A 496 9.45 -32.20 24.31
CA PRO A 496 9.65 -30.76 24.44
C PRO A 496 8.37 -29.97 24.15
N LEU A 497 7.92 -29.19 25.11
CA LEU A 497 6.63 -28.48 25.07
C LEU A 497 6.58 -27.30 24.08
N TYR A 498 7.71 -26.86 23.56
CA TYR A 498 7.82 -25.69 22.68
C TYR A 498 7.82 -26.06 21.20
N TYR A 499 7.82 -27.36 20.85
CA TYR A 499 7.65 -27.84 19.47
C TYR A 499 6.17 -28.14 19.19
N SER A 500 5.77 -27.96 17.95
CA SER A 500 4.53 -28.55 17.44
C SER A 500 4.76 -30.04 17.23
N HIS A 501 3.83 -30.87 17.67
CA HIS A 501 3.95 -32.31 17.59
C HIS A 501 2.99 -32.87 16.52
N LEU A 502 3.50 -33.66 15.62
CA LEU A 502 2.75 -34.47 14.68
C LEU A 502 2.88 -35.93 15.11
N TYR A 503 1.74 -36.56 15.44
CA TYR A 503 1.68 -37.89 16.02
C TYR A 503 1.44 -38.92 14.91
N LEU A 504 2.30 -39.92 14.82
CA LEU A 504 2.16 -41.06 13.93
C LEU A 504 1.84 -42.33 14.72
N ALA A 505 0.69 -42.95 14.42
CA ALA A 505 0.28 -44.21 15.08
C ALA A 505 0.02 -45.29 14.03
N ILE A 506 0.40 -46.54 14.37
CA ILE A 506 0.21 -47.73 13.56
C ILE A 506 -0.55 -48.76 14.39
N GLU A 507 -1.64 -49.32 13.84
CA GLU A 507 -2.51 -50.28 14.51
C GLU A 507 -2.98 -49.86 15.88
N GLY A 508 -3.34 -48.58 16.02
CA GLY A 508 -3.86 -47.98 17.25
C GLY A 508 -2.81 -47.71 18.35
N LYS A 509 -1.52 -47.83 18.04
CA LYS A 509 -0.42 -47.54 18.96
C LYS A 509 0.45 -46.43 18.45
N LEU A 510 0.77 -45.45 19.30
CA LEU A 510 1.74 -44.41 18.98
C LEU A 510 3.05 -45.00 18.56
N SER A 511 3.54 -44.71 17.38
CA SER A 511 4.76 -45.22 16.81
C SER A 511 5.87 -44.18 16.74
N ALA A 512 5.55 -42.94 16.47
CA ALA A 512 6.51 -41.82 16.52
C ALA A 512 5.80 -40.49 16.80
N VAL A 513 6.58 -39.54 17.34
CA VAL A 513 6.20 -38.13 17.44
C VAL A 513 7.26 -37.34 16.69
N ILE A 514 6.81 -36.61 15.66
CA ILE A 514 7.66 -35.75 14.86
C ILE A 514 7.56 -34.35 15.49
N CYS A 515 8.69 -33.87 16.01
CA CYS A 515 8.81 -32.56 16.62
C CYS A 515 9.14 -31.54 15.56
N ILE A 516 8.26 -30.57 15.35
CA ILE A 516 8.38 -29.54 14.32
C ILE A 516 8.51 -28.19 15.02
N GLU A 517 9.52 -27.45 14.64
CA GLU A 517 9.72 -26.08 15.07
C GLU A 517 9.38 -25.13 13.92
N ASP A 518 8.50 -24.16 14.19
CA ASP A 518 8.32 -22.99 13.35
C ASP A 518 8.98 -21.80 14.07
N PRO A 519 10.21 -21.41 13.64
CA PRO A 519 11.01 -20.47 14.39
C PRO A 519 10.35 -19.10 14.46
N LEU A 520 10.30 -18.54 15.67
CA LEU A 520 9.89 -17.14 15.86
C LEU A 520 10.81 -16.20 15.08
N ARG A 521 10.26 -15.13 14.56
CA ARG A 521 11.06 -14.04 14.01
C ARG A 521 11.89 -13.39 15.12
N ASP A 522 13.14 -13.09 14.84
CA ASP A 522 14.10 -12.60 15.83
C ASP A 522 13.65 -11.26 16.44
N GLU A 523 12.95 -10.45 15.64
CA GLU A 523 12.44 -9.14 16.00
C GLU A 523 11.08 -9.14 16.72
N ALA A 524 10.35 -10.26 16.79
CA ALA A 524 8.95 -10.31 17.25
C ALA A 524 8.75 -9.65 18.64
N ALA A 525 9.58 -9.97 19.64
CA ALA A 525 9.47 -9.39 20.98
C ALA A 525 9.77 -7.88 20.99
N ALA A 526 10.75 -7.43 20.20
CA ALA A 526 11.11 -6.02 20.09
C ALA A 526 10.01 -5.21 19.39
N VAL A 527 9.36 -5.79 18.38
CA VAL A 527 8.22 -5.21 17.67
C VAL A 527 7.04 -5.03 18.61
N VAL A 528 6.65 -6.05 19.39
CA VAL A 528 5.57 -5.94 20.38
C VAL A 528 5.85 -4.83 21.39
N THR A 529 7.09 -4.75 21.89
CA THR A 529 7.51 -3.67 22.79
C THR A 529 7.40 -2.29 22.14
N SER A 530 7.79 -2.18 20.88
CA SER A 530 7.76 -0.91 20.14
C SER A 530 6.34 -0.46 19.81
N LEU A 531 5.44 -1.39 19.49
CA LEU A 531 4.02 -1.11 19.28
C LEU A 531 3.34 -0.60 20.54
N LYS A 532 3.66 -1.18 21.70
CA LYS A 532 3.19 -0.68 23.01
C LYS A 532 3.66 0.76 23.27
N LYS A 533 4.92 1.08 22.94
CA LYS A 533 5.45 2.46 23.01
C LYS A 533 4.78 3.41 22.01
N ALA A 534 4.36 2.91 20.86
CA ALA A 534 3.66 3.70 19.84
C ALA A 534 2.17 3.95 20.14
N GLY A 535 1.65 3.43 21.28
CA GLY A 535 0.30 3.72 21.78
C GLY A 535 -0.67 2.55 21.72
N ILE A 536 -0.21 1.33 21.42
CA ILE A 536 -1.03 0.11 21.54
C ILE A 536 -1.12 -0.31 23.01
N SER A 537 -2.33 -0.42 23.52
CA SER A 537 -2.59 -0.76 24.93
C SER A 537 -2.72 -2.26 25.17
N LYS A 538 -3.09 -3.03 24.14
CA LYS A 538 -3.33 -4.48 24.25
C LYS A 538 -2.78 -5.19 23.01
N VAL A 539 -1.93 -6.19 23.22
CA VAL A 539 -1.39 -7.07 22.20
C VAL A 539 -1.82 -8.50 22.48
N VAL A 540 -2.48 -9.13 21.52
CA VAL A 540 -3.06 -10.47 21.63
C VAL A 540 -2.40 -11.38 20.59
N MET A 541 -2.12 -12.63 20.96
CA MET A 541 -1.70 -13.68 20.04
C MET A 541 -2.79 -14.74 19.91
N MET A 542 -3.08 -15.16 18.70
CA MET A 542 -3.98 -16.27 18.40
C MET A 542 -3.25 -17.36 17.62
N THR A 543 -3.54 -18.61 17.94
CA THR A 543 -2.91 -19.76 17.28
C THR A 543 -3.80 -21.00 17.35
N GLY A 544 -3.72 -21.84 16.33
CA GLY A 544 -4.28 -23.19 16.36
C GLY A 544 -3.45 -24.20 17.16
N ASP A 545 -2.27 -23.81 17.65
CA ASP A 545 -1.43 -24.69 18.47
C ASP A 545 -2.04 -25.00 19.83
N SER A 546 -1.50 -26.05 20.48
CA SER A 546 -1.89 -26.42 21.84
C SER A 546 -1.60 -25.32 22.86
N GLU A 547 -2.39 -25.29 23.93
CA GLU A 547 -2.25 -24.37 25.07
C GLU A 547 -0.81 -24.30 25.60
N ARG A 548 -0.11 -25.46 25.65
CA ARG A 548 1.26 -25.56 26.15
C ARG A 548 2.24 -24.77 25.26
N THR A 549 2.18 -24.98 23.96
CA THR A 549 3.04 -24.28 22.99
C THR A 549 2.74 -22.80 22.98
N ALA A 550 1.47 -22.43 22.93
CA ALA A 550 1.01 -21.04 22.90
C ALA A 550 1.50 -20.24 24.13
N SER A 551 1.40 -20.82 25.33
CA SER A 551 1.85 -20.18 26.57
C SER A 551 3.35 -19.84 26.56
N VAL A 552 4.20 -20.74 26.06
CA VAL A 552 5.65 -20.54 26.00
C VAL A 552 5.98 -19.40 25.02
N ILE A 553 5.35 -19.41 23.82
CA ILE A 553 5.57 -18.42 22.80
C ILE A 553 5.08 -17.05 23.25
N ALA A 554 3.87 -16.97 23.84
CA ALA A 554 3.29 -15.74 24.36
C ALA A 554 4.22 -15.04 25.38
N LYS A 555 4.81 -15.80 26.30
CA LYS A 555 5.80 -15.28 27.25
C LYS A 555 7.08 -14.78 26.56
N LYS A 556 7.57 -15.50 25.56
CA LYS A 556 8.79 -15.15 24.82
C LYS A 556 8.61 -13.89 24.00
N VAL A 557 7.44 -13.70 23.38
CA VAL A 557 7.10 -12.51 22.56
C VAL A 557 6.67 -11.32 23.44
N GLY A 558 6.10 -11.57 24.63
CA GLY A 558 5.66 -10.52 25.55
C GLY A 558 4.30 -9.92 25.20
N VAL A 559 3.38 -10.73 24.65
CA VAL A 559 1.98 -10.35 24.42
C VAL A 559 1.20 -10.29 25.75
N ASP A 560 0.09 -9.55 25.76
CA ASP A 560 -0.72 -9.35 26.98
C ASP A 560 -1.70 -10.51 27.20
N GLU A 561 -2.25 -11.04 26.13
CA GLU A 561 -3.16 -12.20 26.13
C GLU A 561 -2.82 -13.13 24.97
N TYR A 562 -3.15 -14.40 25.12
CA TYR A 562 -3.06 -15.38 24.03
C TYR A 562 -4.26 -16.33 24.06
N TYR A 563 -4.58 -16.88 22.91
CA TYR A 563 -5.63 -17.88 22.72
C TYR A 563 -5.07 -19.01 21.89
N ALA A 564 -5.17 -20.24 22.42
CA ALA A 564 -4.72 -21.48 21.83
C ALA A 564 -5.89 -22.25 21.22
N GLU A 565 -5.61 -23.19 20.33
CA GLU A 565 -6.59 -24.10 19.70
C GLU A 565 -7.74 -23.34 19.02
N VAL A 566 -7.44 -22.18 18.43
CA VAL A 566 -8.42 -21.24 17.85
C VAL A 566 -8.66 -21.59 16.39
N LEU A 567 -9.92 -21.78 16.02
CA LEU A 567 -10.35 -21.93 14.63
C LEU A 567 -10.44 -20.55 13.92
N PRO A 568 -10.39 -20.51 12.60
CA PRO A 568 -10.50 -19.24 11.83
C PRO A 568 -11.75 -18.41 12.19
N GLU A 569 -12.88 -19.08 12.41
CA GLU A 569 -14.15 -18.44 12.79
C GLU A 569 -14.09 -17.79 14.17
N ASP A 570 -13.41 -18.41 15.12
CA ASP A 570 -13.25 -17.88 16.47
C ASP A 570 -12.41 -16.62 16.50
N LYS A 571 -11.43 -16.50 15.59
CA LYS A 571 -10.61 -15.28 15.43
C LYS A 571 -11.48 -14.09 15.05
N ALA A 572 -12.39 -14.26 14.09
CA ALA A 572 -13.33 -13.21 13.67
C ALA A 572 -14.29 -12.84 14.81
N ALA A 573 -14.85 -13.84 15.51
CA ALA A 573 -15.74 -13.63 16.64
C ALA A 573 -15.05 -12.89 17.80
N PHE A 574 -13.76 -13.15 18.04
CA PHE A 574 -12.97 -12.38 19.02
C PHE A 574 -12.83 -10.93 18.63
N VAL A 575 -12.45 -10.66 17.37
CA VAL A 575 -12.31 -9.29 16.85
C VAL A 575 -13.62 -8.52 17.02
N GLU A 576 -14.74 -9.12 16.65
CA GLU A 576 -16.05 -8.48 16.80
C GLU A 576 -16.40 -8.20 18.28
N ARG A 577 -16.08 -9.10 19.19
CA ARG A 577 -16.27 -8.89 20.64
C ARG A 577 -15.45 -7.72 21.18
N GLU A 578 -14.19 -7.59 20.75
CA GLU A 578 -13.35 -6.45 21.17
C GLU A 578 -13.88 -5.13 20.58
N LYS A 579 -14.33 -5.12 19.32
CA LYS A 579 -15.00 -3.96 18.71
C LYS A 579 -16.29 -3.58 19.44
N ALA A 580 -17.10 -4.56 19.85
CA ALA A 580 -18.32 -4.31 20.62
C ALA A 580 -18.03 -3.68 21.99
N LYS A 581 -16.84 -3.88 22.56
CA LYS A 581 -16.35 -3.19 23.77
C LYS A 581 -15.85 -1.76 23.49
N GLY A 582 -15.94 -1.29 22.24
CA GLY A 582 -15.50 0.05 21.83
C GLY A 582 -14.01 0.14 21.50
N ARG A 583 -13.28 -0.97 21.41
CA ARG A 583 -11.88 -0.99 21.03
C ARG A 583 -11.69 -0.84 19.54
N LYS A 584 -10.57 -0.26 19.13
CA LYS A 584 -10.12 -0.19 17.74
C LYS A 584 -9.07 -1.27 17.50
N VAL A 585 -9.45 -2.28 16.73
CA VAL A 585 -8.68 -3.51 16.55
C VAL A 585 -7.96 -3.53 15.19
N ILE A 586 -6.66 -3.81 15.23
CA ILE A 586 -5.88 -4.25 14.06
C ILE A 586 -5.74 -5.77 14.15
N MET A 587 -6.10 -6.48 13.08
CA MET A 587 -5.79 -7.90 12.90
C MET A 587 -4.61 -8.04 11.93
N ILE A 588 -3.63 -8.87 12.30
CA ILE A 588 -2.44 -9.14 11.50
C ILE A 588 -2.32 -10.65 11.29
N GLY A 589 -2.26 -11.07 10.04
CA GLY A 589 -2.18 -12.48 9.65
C GLY A 589 -1.49 -12.68 8.30
N ASP A 590 -1.37 -13.95 7.90
CA ASP A 590 -0.83 -14.36 6.59
C ASP A 590 -1.88 -14.30 5.46
N GLY A 591 -3.13 -14.24 5.81
CA GLY A 591 -4.28 -13.91 4.96
C GLY A 591 -5.08 -15.07 4.38
N ILE A 592 -4.59 -16.29 4.32
CA ILE A 592 -5.36 -17.42 3.77
C ILE A 592 -6.42 -17.87 4.80
N ASN A 593 -5.95 -18.21 6.01
CA ASN A 593 -6.82 -18.70 7.07
C ASN A 593 -7.45 -17.58 7.91
N ASP A 594 -6.91 -16.36 7.83
CA ASP A 594 -7.31 -15.22 8.65
C ASP A 594 -8.28 -14.26 7.96
N SER A 595 -8.65 -14.53 6.70
CA SER A 595 -9.52 -13.67 5.89
C SER A 595 -10.79 -13.18 6.61
N PRO A 596 -11.55 -14.02 7.34
CA PRO A 596 -12.71 -13.55 8.09
C PRO A 596 -12.34 -12.57 9.21
N ALA A 597 -11.23 -12.82 9.92
CA ALA A 597 -10.78 -11.97 11.02
C ALA A 597 -10.18 -10.65 10.52
N LEU A 598 -9.45 -10.67 9.40
CA LEU A 598 -8.93 -9.47 8.72
C LEU A 598 -10.07 -8.55 8.30
N SER A 599 -11.11 -9.12 7.67
CA SER A 599 -12.31 -8.37 7.25
C SER A 599 -13.14 -7.84 8.42
N ALA A 600 -13.20 -8.56 9.54
CA ALA A 600 -13.94 -8.16 10.73
C ALA A 600 -13.27 -7.02 11.49
N ALA A 601 -11.96 -6.82 11.36
CA ALA A 601 -11.19 -5.83 12.09
C ALA A 601 -11.50 -4.37 11.65
N ASN A 602 -11.04 -3.38 12.42
CA ASN A 602 -11.04 -2.00 11.95
C ASN A 602 -9.99 -1.79 10.86
N VAL A 603 -8.91 -2.56 10.94
CA VAL A 603 -7.87 -2.65 9.90
C VAL A 603 -7.35 -4.09 9.86
N GLY A 604 -7.44 -4.72 8.71
CA GLY A 604 -6.79 -5.98 8.40
C GLY A 604 -5.42 -5.72 7.75
N ILE A 605 -4.36 -6.27 8.34
CA ILE A 605 -2.99 -6.18 7.80
C ILE A 605 -2.53 -7.58 7.42
N ALA A 606 -2.22 -7.78 6.14
CA ALA A 606 -1.60 -9.01 5.67
C ALA A 606 -0.08 -8.85 5.59
N ILE A 607 0.66 -9.84 6.12
CA ILE A 607 2.09 -9.98 5.92
C ILE A 607 2.29 -10.94 4.77
N SER A 608 2.86 -10.45 3.68
CA SER A 608 2.86 -11.18 2.43
C SER A 608 4.27 -11.49 1.92
N ASP A 609 4.65 -12.76 2.04
CA ASP A 609 5.63 -13.35 1.13
C ASP A 609 5.00 -14.38 0.16
N GLY A 610 3.71 -14.65 0.22
CA GLY A 610 3.18 -15.79 -0.52
C GLY A 610 1.76 -15.71 -1.05
N ALA A 611 0.80 -15.16 -0.35
CA ALA A 611 -0.59 -15.27 -0.77
C ALA A 611 -1.13 -13.94 -1.31
N GLU A 612 -1.29 -13.85 -2.62
CA GLU A 612 -1.91 -12.68 -3.26
C GLU A 612 -3.37 -12.49 -2.87
N ILE A 613 -4.07 -13.57 -2.46
CA ILE A 613 -5.40 -13.52 -1.82
C ILE A 613 -5.39 -12.60 -0.59
N ALA A 614 -4.35 -12.71 0.24
CA ALA A 614 -4.21 -11.87 1.41
C ALA A 614 -4.14 -10.38 1.07
N ARG A 615 -3.46 -10.05 -0.04
CA ARG A 615 -3.36 -8.67 -0.54
C ARG A 615 -4.70 -8.13 -0.99
N GLU A 616 -5.58 -8.97 -1.53
CA GLU A 616 -6.87 -8.53 -2.02
C GLU A 616 -7.87 -8.28 -0.88
N ILE A 617 -7.84 -9.07 0.15
CA ILE A 617 -8.77 -8.99 1.29
C ILE A 617 -8.32 -7.95 2.32
N ALA A 618 -7.02 -7.87 2.61
CA ALA A 618 -6.50 -6.95 3.63
C ALA A 618 -6.58 -5.48 3.19
N ASP A 619 -6.81 -4.61 4.15
CA ASP A 619 -6.81 -3.15 3.97
C ASP A 619 -5.41 -2.58 3.78
N ILE A 620 -4.43 -3.24 4.38
CA ILE A 620 -3.01 -2.89 4.32
C ILE A 620 -2.20 -4.17 4.11
N THR A 621 -1.21 -4.10 3.24
CA THR A 621 -0.29 -5.21 2.98
C THR A 621 1.14 -4.80 3.32
N VAL A 622 1.83 -5.63 4.07
CA VAL A 622 3.26 -5.50 4.39
C VAL A 622 4.02 -6.52 3.55
N GLY A 623 4.83 -6.04 2.62
CA GLY A 623 5.52 -6.85 1.61
C GLY A 623 6.96 -7.21 1.99
N SER A 624 7.25 -7.52 3.25
CA SER A 624 8.61 -7.80 3.69
C SER A 624 8.65 -8.80 4.85
N ASP A 625 9.80 -9.44 4.97
CA ASP A 625 10.14 -10.34 6.08
C ASP A 625 10.37 -9.63 7.42
N ASP A 626 10.24 -8.30 7.48
CA ASP A 626 10.53 -7.50 8.67
C ASP A 626 9.25 -6.93 9.31
N LEU A 627 8.91 -7.43 10.48
CA LEU A 627 7.78 -6.97 11.29
C LEU A 627 7.91 -5.50 11.75
N TYR A 628 9.10 -4.91 11.74
CA TYR A 628 9.27 -3.49 12.10
C TYR A 628 8.50 -2.55 11.18
N GLN A 629 8.11 -2.99 10.00
CA GLN A 629 7.28 -2.18 9.10
C GLN A 629 5.90 -1.88 9.67
N ILE A 630 5.35 -2.75 10.52
CA ILE A 630 4.09 -2.49 11.25
C ILE A 630 4.29 -1.35 12.25
N VAL A 631 5.45 -1.32 12.92
CA VAL A 631 5.81 -0.24 13.84
C VAL A 631 5.97 1.08 13.06
N THR A 632 6.67 1.03 11.92
CA THR A 632 6.84 2.18 11.02
C THR A 632 5.49 2.70 10.52
N LEU A 633 4.59 1.83 10.10
CA LEU A 633 3.22 2.17 9.71
C LEU A 633 2.46 2.89 10.85
N LYS A 634 2.56 2.39 12.07
CA LYS A 634 1.95 3.05 13.25
C LYS A 634 2.51 4.45 13.48
N TYR A 635 3.83 4.64 13.34
CA TYR A 635 4.46 5.96 13.46
C TYR A 635 4.03 6.91 12.32
N ILE A 636 4.02 6.45 11.06
CA ILE A 636 3.51 7.23 9.91
C ILE A 636 2.08 7.67 10.17
N SER A 637 1.21 6.75 10.59
CA SER A 637 -0.20 7.02 10.88
C SER A 637 -0.37 8.06 12.01
N ASN A 638 0.37 7.92 13.09
CA ASN A 638 0.36 8.88 14.20
C ASN A 638 0.86 10.27 13.75
N ALA A 639 1.93 10.32 12.95
CA ALA A 639 2.49 11.55 12.43
C ALA A 639 1.55 12.24 11.43
N LEU A 640 0.84 11.46 10.60
CA LEU A 640 -0.21 11.95 9.71
C LEU A 640 -1.31 12.67 10.50
N MET A 641 -1.86 12.02 11.55
CA MET A 641 -2.89 12.63 12.40
C MET A 641 -2.41 13.90 13.08
N LYS A 642 -1.15 13.93 13.52
CA LYS A 642 -0.53 15.14 14.09
C LYS A 642 -0.39 16.25 13.04
N ARG A 643 0.00 15.92 11.81
CA ARG A 643 0.11 16.87 10.69
C ARG A 643 -1.25 17.45 10.32
N ILE A 644 -2.29 16.63 10.17
CA ILE A 644 -3.67 17.06 9.87
C ILE A 644 -4.16 18.04 10.95
N LYS A 645 -4.02 17.70 12.23
CA LYS A 645 -4.41 18.58 13.36
C LYS A 645 -3.60 19.89 13.40
N SER A 646 -2.31 19.82 13.02
CA SER A 646 -1.44 21.00 12.94
C SER A 646 -1.84 21.92 11.79
N ASN A 647 -2.07 21.36 10.60
CA ASN A 647 -2.52 22.10 9.44
C ASN A 647 -3.85 22.81 9.71
N TYR A 648 -4.82 22.10 10.30
CA TYR A 648 -6.10 22.69 10.70
C TYR A 648 -5.90 23.90 11.61
N ARG A 649 -5.10 23.79 12.67
CA ARG A 649 -4.82 24.92 13.58
C ARG A 649 -4.13 26.07 12.89
N LYS A 650 -3.18 25.82 12.01
CA LYS A 650 -2.47 26.86 11.23
C LYS A 650 -3.42 27.58 10.29
N ILE A 651 -4.28 26.84 9.55
CA ILE A 651 -5.27 27.41 8.61
C ILE A 651 -6.25 28.30 9.37
N VAL A 652 -6.83 27.79 10.44
CA VAL A 652 -7.81 28.55 11.23
C VAL A 652 -7.18 29.79 11.85
N GLY A 653 -6.01 29.64 12.49
CA GLY A 653 -5.33 30.76 13.14
C GLY A 653 -4.90 31.86 12.15
N PHE A 654 -4.26 31.47 11.05
CA PHE A 654 -3.78 32.43 10.04
C PHE A 654 -4.92 33.14 9.34
N ASN A 655 -5.97 32.42 8.90
CA ASN A 655 -7.11 33.01 8.23
C ASN A 655 -7.92 33.93 9.15
N SER A 656 -8.11 33.55 10.42
CA SER A 656 -8.75 34.43 11.40
C SER A 656 -7.94 35.71 11.60
N GLY A 657 -6.61 35.65 11.63
CA GLY A 657 -5.75 36.81 11.69
C GLY A 657 -5.89 37.72 10.46
N LEU A 658 -5.95 37.16 9.26
CA LEU A 658 -6.17 37.90 8.01
C LEU A 658 -7.53 38.63 8.01
N ILE A 659 -8.57 37.96 8.45
CA ILE A 659 -9.92 38.58 8.58
C ILE A 659 -9.86 39.74 9.55
N ALA A 660 -9.25 39.56 10.73
CA ALA A 660 -9.15 40.63 11.73
C ALA A 660 -8.40 41.87 11.19
N LEU A 661 -7.27 41.67 10.51
CA LEU A 661 -6.50 42.77 9.89
C LEU A 661 -7.25 43.45 8.74
N GLY A 662 -7.99 42.67 7.95
CA GLY A 662 -8.83 43.20 6.87
C GLY A 662 -10.00 44.09 7.40
N VAL A 663 -10.72 43.58 8.42
CA VAL A 663 -11.80 44.34 9.08
C VAL A 663 -11.26 45.58 9.77
N ALA A 664 -10.10 45.51 10.39
CA ALA A 664 -9.40 46.69 10.96
C ALA A 664 -9.02 47.72 9.89
N GLY A 665 -8.97 47.32 8.61
CA GLY A 665 -8.58 48.19 7.49
C GLY A 665 -7.07 48.30 7.30
N VAL A 666 -6.30 47.39 7.93
CA VAL A 666 -4.83 47.34 7.79
C VAL A 666 -4.44 46.68 6.44
N LEU A 667 -5.17 45.65 6.02
CA LEU A 667 -4.94 44.94 4.78
C LEU A 667 -6.05 45.19 3.76
N PRO A 668 -5.73 45.59 2.51
CA PRO A 668 -6.74 45.63 1.44
C PRO A 668 -7.13 44.23 0.96
N PRO A 669 -8.33 44.05 0.38
CA PRO A 669 -8.87 42.73 -0.03
C PRO A 669 -7.95 41.96 -0.94
N THR A 670 -7.25 42.61 -1.89
CA THR A 670 -6.29 41.94 -2.80
C THR A 670 -5.08 41.39 -2.10
N THR A 671 -4.54 42.08 -1.09
CA THR A 671 -3.43 41.60 -0.26
C THR A 671 -3.89 40.46 0.64
N THR A 672 -5.09 40.57 1.21
CA THR A 672 -5.67 39.49 2.03
C THR A 672 -5.84 38.21 1.20
N ALA A 673 -6.39 38.31 -0.03
CA ALA A 673 -6.50 37.17 -0.95
C ALA A 673 -5.14 36.58 -1.36
N LEU A 674 -4.13 37.44 -1.62
CA LEU A 674 -2.78 36.99 -1.96
C LEU A 674 -2.14 36.19 -0.81
N LEU A 675 -2.21 36.72 0.41
CA LEU A 675 -1.68 36.06 1.61
C LEU A 675 -2.41 34.75 1.92
N HIS A 676 -3.73 34.74 1.78
CA HIS A 676 -4.57 33.55 1.94
C HIS A 676 -4.15 32.44 0.96
N ASN A 677 -4.14 32.74 -0.35
CA ASN A 677 -3.74 31.76 -1.36
C ASN A 677 -2.26 31.32 -1.19
N GLY A 678 -1.36 32.27 -0.85
CA GLY A 678 0.02 31.95 -0.53
C GLY A 678 0.18 30.99 0.66
N SER A 679 -0.59 31.18 1.72
CA SER A 679 -0.60 30.28 2.88
C SER A 679 -1.12 28.89 2.53
N THR A 680 -2.18 28.81 1.72
CA THR A 680 -2.74 27.55 1.24
C THR A 680 -1.69 26.74 0.46
N ILE A 681 -0.98 27.37 -0.46
CA ILE A 681 0.08 26.74 -1.23
C ILE A 681 1.22 26.28 -0.31
N LEU A 682 1.69 27.13 0.61
CA LEU A 682 2.77 26.78 1.54
C LEU A 682 2.39 25.60 2.43
N ILE A 683 1.17 25.54 2.95
CA ILE A 683 0.69 24.43 3.77
C ILE A 683 0.59 23.16 2.92
N SER A 684 0.09 23.25 1.68
CA SER A 684 -0.02 22.11 0.77
C SER A 684 1.35 21.55 0.37
N VAL A 685 2.30 22.40 0.02
CA VAL A 685 3.68 21.99 -0.28
C VAL A 685 4.36 21.35 0.94
N ASN A 686 4.13 21.90 2.14
CA ASN A 686 4.63 21.30 3.37
C ASN A 686 3.97 19.93 3.66
N SER A 687 2.72 19.74 3.23
CA SER A 687 2.00 18.47 3.37
C SER A 687 2.53 17.36 2.45
N MET A 688 3.29 17.70 1.41
CA MET A 688 3.94 16.75 0.51
C MET A 688 5.23 16.14 1.08
N LYS A 689 5.79 16.74 2.15
CA LYS A 689 7.02 16.23 2.78
C LYS A 689 6.77 14.92 3.52
N ASN A 690 7.83 14.13 3.68
CA ASN A 690 7.78 12.94 4.50
C ASN A 690 7.37 13.25 5.95
N LEU A 691 6.83 12.26 6.64
CA LEU A 691 6.27 12.39 7.98
C LEU A 691 7.27 12.04 9.08
N LEU A 692 8.19 11.12 8.77
CA LEU A 692 9.19 10.59 9.71
C LEU A 692 10.55 11.32 9.65
N GLU A 693 10.69 12.34 8.80
CA GLU A 693 11.85 13.24 8.76
C GLU A 693 11.73 14.39 9.77
#